data_476e07140b440d4fcf38599805d9df5f
#
_entry.id   476e07140b440d4fcf38599805d9df5f
#
_cell.length_a   1.000
_cell.length_b   1.000
_cell.length_c   1.000
_cell.angle_alpha   90.00
_cell.angle_beta   90.00
_cell.angle_gamma   90.00
#
_symmetry.space_group_name_H-M   'P 1'
#
loop_
_entity.id
_entity.type
_entity.pdbx_description
1 polymer ?
#
loop_
_entity_poly.entity_id
_entity_poly.type
_entity_poly.pdbx_seq_one_letter_code
_entity_poly.pdbx_strand_id
1 'polypeptide(L)'
;MKRILARGSGLDAGIVRSLLSIVLIAWLPLASAGSAIGSYPVWLGATGNTLFFIAEPASSSGVGSAAVFKSDGTAAGTVQLASIDGIGVLTYQAGTLFMPAGTKSYFLANTNADGQQVWVTDGSSGGTYQVTSILSTNQTYGTPILLGVIGTDLVFAQIVSNYTMQLFATDGTAAGTRTLSTFAQGQYGRVTGNVALNGKVYVALVSGLSCCQPDLWVTDGTSAGTARIDSNEGYPTFHLQPSSLLPFGQSVALLTNTENQGVQLSIVDTTTNALSILATNQGASYGSTIAPMSNFILYLSGSPNSGQQLWRSDGTLSGTTMVASLGAGVQFSQLGTALEVTRVGDRAVFQAENAQIGPQLWGSDGTAQGTVPLIATPTPSGSGYLQPLLGVAGTHGYYAVYNGTDFRVVVTDGTVAGTHVLTDAGPLDEGAISSVQVAGDDALAFLYTYHFDASGNTKHLFAYSPQSNTLSHLLDAAINDGSVPVIEYAGKLYFTGSDPVHSENPWVSDGTLAGTHILVNLSNVAPSAGDDSASCPSNGSVDIHVLANDSEQGGTIDTTSIEVVTNPAHGSAAVTASGTISYTPATGFTGSDSFTYTVKDVQGALSNVASVNVTVNAATSSSGGAGGGGGALKLLDLLVLAALVLARRPRLWATTRPVRRRPE
;
A
#
# COMPACT_ATOMS: atom_id res chain seq x y z
N MET A 1 -24.59 -24.04 19.12
CA MET A 1 -25.09 -22.76 18.62
C MET A 1 -26.46 -22.85 17.89
N LYS A 2 -27.40 -23.63 18.35
CA LYS A 2 -28.74 -23.78 17.74
C LYS A 2 -29.91 -23.61 18.72
N ARG A 3 -29.72 -22.83 19.83
CA ARG A 3 -30.77 -22.64 20.85
C ARG A 3 -30.87 -21.22 21.43
N ILE A 4 -30.37 -20.16 20.75
CA ILE A 4 -30.49 -18.75 21.23
C ILE A 4 -31.22 -17.85 20.23
N LEU A 5 -31.88 -18.37 19.20
CA LEU A 5 -32.64 -17.56 18.23
C LEU A 5 -34.16 -17.73 18.37
N ALA A 6 -34.66 -17.62 19.58
CA ALA A 6 -36.10 -17.53 19.79
C ALA A 6 -36.39 -16.64 21.02
N ARG A 7 -36.35 -15.34 20.86
CA ARG A 7 -37.13 -14.27 21.52
C ARG A 7 -36.40 -12.92 21.45
N GLY A 8 -36.91 -12.01 20.67
CA GLY A 8 -36.46 -10.61 20.63
C GLY A 8 -36.80 -9.98 19.30
N SER A 9 -37.96 -9.39 19.23
CA SER A 9 -38.49 -8.60 18.12
C SER A 9 -37.71 -7.31 17.93
N GLY A 10 -37.31 -6.98 16.69
CA GLY A 10 -37.09 -5.61 16.24
C GLY A 10 -35.65 -5.14 16.12
N LEU A 11 -34.83 -5.83 15.33
CA LEU A 11 -33.60 -5.24 14.79
C LEU A 11 -33.69 -5.27 13.27
N ASP A 12 -33.49 -4.13 12.67
CA ASP A 12 -33.58 -3.89 11.24
C ASP A 12 -32.57 -4.74 10.46
N ALA A 13 -33.01 -5.35 9.38
CA ALA A 13 -32.20 -6.25 8.56
C ALA A 13 -30.97 -5.60 7.93
N GLY A 14 -30.90 -4.26 7.91
CA GLY A 14 -29.76 -3.48 7.42
C GLY A 14 -28.55 -3.52 8.34
N ILE A 15 -28.75 -3.48 9.66
CA ILE A 15 -27.65 -3.47 10.64
C ILE A 15 -26.97 -4.83 10.75
N VAL A 16 -27.70 -5.91 10.55
CA VAL A 16 -27.14 -7.29 10.58
C VAL A 16 -26.27 -7.56 9.36
N ARG A 17 -26.54 -6.93 8.21
CA ARG A 17 -25.70 -7.06 7.03
C ARG A 17 -24.37 -6.32 7.16
N SER A 18 -24.35 -5.13 7.75
CA SER A 18 -23.12 -4.34 7.95
C SER A 18 -22.19 -4.97 9.00
N LEU A 19 -22.74 -5.58 10.06
CA LEU A 19 -21.92 -6.28 11.06
C LEU A 19 -21.41 -7.64 10.59
N LEU A 20 -22.10 -8.31 9.65
CA LEU A 20 -21.57 -9.53 9.04
C LEU A 20 -20.46 -9.26 8.01
N SER A 21 -20.44 -8.09 7.40
CA SER A 21 -19.39 -7.72 6.44
C SER A 21 -18.04 -7.43 7.11
N ILE A 22 -18.03 -6.97 8.35
CA ILE A 22 -16.79 -6.66 9.09
C ILE A 22 -16.14 -7.93 9.71
N VAL A 23 -16.91 -8.98 9.96
CA VAL A 23 -16.38 -10.21 10.59
C VAL A 23 -15.99 -11.29 9.57
N LEU A 24 -16.39 -11.17 8.29
CA LEU A 24 -16.11 -12.19 7.27
C LEU A 24 -14.88 -11.94 6.40
N ILE A 25 -14.16 -10.82 6.57
CA ILE A 25 -12.92 -10.54 5.82
C ILE A 25 -11.69 -11.21 6.44
N ALA A 26 -11.81 -11.81 7.63
CA ALA A 26 -10.66 -12.36 8.35
C ALA A 26 -10.32 -13.84 8.04
N TRP A 27 -11.11 -14.58 7.25
CA TRP A 27 -10.82 -16.00 6.97
C TRP A 27 -11.43 -16.47 5.66
N LEU A 28 -10.83 -16.11 4.53
CA LEU A 28 -10.92 -16.92 3.31
C LEU A 28 -9.49 -17.40 2.98
N PRO A 29 -9.26 -18.71 2.89
CA PRO A 29 -8.03 -19.18 2.29
C PRO A 29 -8.01 -18.71 0.85
N LEU A 30 -6.91 -18.10 0.41
CA LEU A 30 -6.65 -17.83 -1.00
C LEU A 30 -6.82 -19.15 -1.77
N ALA A 31 -7.97 -19.33 -2.40
CA ALA A 31 -8.13 -20.32 -3.41
C ALA A 31 -7.23 -19.88 -4.58
N SER A 32 -6.30 -20.74 -4.97
CA SER A 32 -5.45 -20.58 -6.13
C SER A 32 -6.29 -20.51 -7.42
N ALA A 33 -6.77 -19.31 -7.73
CA ALA A 33 -7.05 -18.94 -9.10
C ALA A 33 -5.69 -18.71 -9.76
N GLY A 34 -5.46 -19.21 -10.97
CA GLY A 34 -4.18 -19.15 -11.67
C GLY A 34 -3.55 -17.76 -11.53
N SER A 35 -2.38 -17.73 -10.94
CA SER A 35 -1.71 -16.53 -10.47
C SER A 35 -1.47 -15.55 -11.62
N ALA A 36 -2.17 -14.42 -11.60
CA ALA A 36 -1.67 -13.25 -12.28
C ALA A 36 -0.29 -12.94 -11.67
N ILE A 37 0.73 -12.84 -12.52
CA ILE A 37 2.09 -12.52 -12.10
C ILE A 37 2.08 -11.05 -11.71
N GLY A 38 2.06 -10.75 -10.40
CA GLY A 38 2.14 -9.41 -9.84
C GLY A 38 3.49 -9.18 -9.19
N SER A 39 3.98 -7.95 -9.17
CA SER A 39 5.23 -7.61 -8.49
C SER A 39 5.04 -7.22 -7.02
N TYR A 40 3.81 -7.05 -6.58
CA TYR A 40 3.41 -6.72 -5.19
C TYR A 40 4.29 -5.67 -4.52
N PRO A 41 4.47 -4.48 -5.09
CA PRO A 41 5.36 -3.49 -4.52
C PRO A 41 4.80 -2.95 -3.20
N VAL A 42 5.68 -2.83 -2.20
CA VAL A 42 5.40 -2.21 -0.90
C VAL A 42 6.34 -1.02 -0.74
N TRP A 43 5.80 0.19 -0.78
CA TRP A 43 6.54 1.41 -0.58
C TRP A 43 6.99 1.52 0.88
N LEU A 44 8.28 1.78 1.08
CA LEU A 44 8.87 1.92 2.41
C LEU A 44 8.91 3.39 2.83
N GLY A 45 9.51 4.25 2.02
CA GLY A 45 9.68 5.66 2.33
C GLY A 45 10.70 6.35 1.42
N ALA A 46 11.08 7.58 1.79
CA ALA A 46 12.07 8.37 1.09
C ALA A 46 13.14 8.93 2.05
N THR A 47 14.37 9.05 1.57
CA THR A 47 15.47 9.74 2.27
C THR A 47 16.27 10.57 1.27
N GLY A 48 16.38 11.87 1.52
CA GLY A 48 16.99 12.81 0.57
C GLY A 48 16.26 12.75 -0.77
N ASN A 49 17.00 12.46 -1.84
CA ASN A 49 16.45 12.35 -3.20
C ASN A 49 16.23 10.89 -3.63
N THR A 50 15.95 10.00 -2.71
CA THR A 50 15.83 8.57 -3.01
C THR A 50 14.57 7.98 -2.36
N LEU A 51 13.75 7.34 -3.17
CA LEU A 51 12.63 6.50 -2.76
C LEU A 51 13.10 5.06 -2.55
N PHE A 52 12.44 4.33 -1.65
CA PHE A 52 12.69 2.92 -1.38
C PHE A 52 11.40 2.11 -1.37
N PHE A 53 11.44 0.92 -1.96
CA PHE A 53 10.33 -0.02 -1.92
C PHE A 53 10.83 -1.47 -1.99
N ILE A 54 9.99 -2.41 -1.59
CA ILE A 54 10.20 -3.85 -1.76
C ILE A 54 9.22 -4.33 -2.83
N ALA A 55 9.67 -5.18 -3.74
CA ALA A 55 8.81 -5.81 -4.74
C ALA A 55 9.29 -7.23 -5.05
N GLU A 56 8.40 -8.04 -5.63
CA GLU A 56 8.68 -9.37 -6.14
C GLU A 56 8.64 -9.32 -7.67
N PRO A 57 9.74 -8.98 -8.35
CA PRO A 57 9.74 -8.88 -9.79
C PRO A 57 9.42 -10.24 -10.43
N ALA A 58 8.66 -10.22 -11.50
CA ALA A 58 8.33 -11.43 -12.24
C ALA A 58 9.60 -12.07 -12.82
N SER A 59 9.58 -13.38 -12.92
CA SER A 59 10.66 -14.16 -13.54
C SER A 59 10.09 -15.18 -14.51
N SER A 60 10.92 -15.74 -15.40
CA SER A 60 10.52 -16.79 -16.34
C SER A 60 10.00 -18.08 -15.66
N SER A 61 10.24 -18.25 -14.37
CA SER A 61 9.74 -19.37 -13.55
C SER A 61 8.49 -19.02 -12.73
N GLY A 62 7.96 -17.80 -12.85
CA GLY A 62 6.87 -17.25 -12.05
C GLY A 62 7.27 -15.97 -11.33
N VAL A 63 6.71 -15.74 -10.14
CA VAL A 63 7.11 -14.61 -9.29
C VAL A 63 8.53 -14.82 -8.79
N GLY A 64 9.37 -13.79 -8.91
CA GLY A 64 10.75 -13.81 -8.45
C GLY A 64 10.86 -13.72 -6.93
N SER A 65 12.07 -13.82 -6.41
CA SER A 65 12.34 -13.53 -5.00
C SER A 65 12.15 -12.05 -4.73
N ALA A 66 11.65 -11.71 -3.53
CA ALA A 66 11.54 -10.32 -3.11
C ALA A 66 12.89 -9.59 -3.15
N ALA A 67 12.84 -8.30 -3.46
CA ALA A 67 14.03 -7.47 -3.54
C ALA A 67 13.75 -6.04 -3.06
N VAL A 68 14.76 -5.39 -2.54
CA VAL A 68 14.76 -3.96 -2.19
C VAL A 68 15.15 -3.17 -3.42
N PHE A 69 14.36 -2.16 -3.74
CA PHE A 69 14.61 -1.22 -4.82
C PHE A 69 14.80 0.19 -4.29
N LYS A 70 15.61 0.97 -5.01
CA LYS A 70 15.61 2.42 -4.90
C LYS A 70 15.13 3.05 -6.20
N SER A 71 14.63 4.28 -6.13
CA SER A 71 14.23 5.07 -7.29
C SER A 71 14.47 6.57 -7.04
N ASP A 72 14.79 7.29 -8.09
CA ASP A 72 14.78 8.76 -8.13
C ASP A 72 13.44 9.32 -8.66
N GLY A 73 12.45 8.46 -8.81
CA GLY A 73 11.16 8.79 -9.38
C GLY A 73 11.08 8.61 -10.90
N THR A 74 12.11 8.01 -11.51
CA THR A 74 12.12 7.64 -12.93
C THR A 74 12.34 6.13 -13.11
N ALA A 75 11.89 5.58 -14.23
CA ALA A 75 12.12 4.17 -14.56
C ALA A 75 13.63 3.86 -14.65
N ALA A 76 14.41 4.74 -15.28
CA ALA A 76 15.86 4.57 -15.43
C ALA A 76 16.64 4.64 -14.11
N GLY A 77 16.16 5.45 -13.15
CA GLY A 77 16.71 5.57 -11.80
C GLY A 77 16.19 4.52 -10.82
N THR A 78 15.29 3.64 -11.27
CA THR A 78 14.75 2.55 -10.45
C THR A 78 15.64 1.32 -10.58
N VAL A 79 16.37 0.97 -9.52
CA VAL A 79 17.36 -0.12 -9.53
C VAL A 79 17.23 -1.00 -8.28
N GLN A 80 17.46 -2.29 -8.46
CA GLN A 80 17.52 -3.26 -7.37
C GLN A 80 18.79 -3.06 -6.54
N LEU A 81 18.67 -3.06 -5.21
CA LEU A 81 19.76 -2.94 -4.26
C LEU A 81 20.18 -4.29 -3.67
N ALA A 82 19.21 -5.08 -3.23
CA ALA A 82 19.45 -6.35 -2.56
C ALA A 82 18.26 -7.31 -2.81
N SER A 83 18.58 -8.61 -2.89
CA SER A 83 17.55 -9.66 -2.87
C SER A 83 17.21 -10.03 -1.43
N ILE A 84 15.95 -10.33 -1.17
CA ILE A 84 15.45 -10.82 0.11
C ILE A 84 15.11 -12.29 -0.07
N ASP A 85 15.72 -13.17 0.74
CA ASP A 85 15.34 -14.59 0.77
C ASP A 85 14.03 -14.74 1.53
N GLY A 86 12.90 -14.60 0.83
CA GLY A 86 11.57 -14.69 1.42
C GLY A 86 10.49 -14.11 0.55
N ILE A 87 9.27 -14.36 0.93
CA ILE A 87 8.09 -13.69 0.40
C ILE A 87 8.10 -12.30 1.02
N GLY A 88 8.37 -11.26 0.22
CA GLY A 88 8.49 -9.87 0.68
C GLY A 88 7.24 -9.24 1.27
N VAL A 89 6.15 -10.00 1.34
CA VAL A 89 4.86 -9.54 1.89
C VAL A 89 5.03 -9.24 3.37
N LEU A 90 5.12 -7.96 3.68
CA LEU A 90 4.97 -7.46 5.05
C LEU A 90 3.55 -7.77 5.50
N THR A 91 3.38 -8.76 6.38
CA THR A 91 2.10 -8.93 7.07
C THR A 91 1.82 -7.67 7.87
N TYR A 92 0.71 -7.04 7.58
CA TYR A 92 0.30 -5.74 8.09
C TYR A 92 0.34 -5.70 9.62
N GLN A 93 1.28 -4.95 10.15
CA GLN A 93 1.25 -4.48 11.54
C GLN A 93 1.18 -2.97 11.49
N ALA A 94 0.24 -2.39 12.21
CA ALA A 94 0.15 -0.94 12.35
C ALA A 94 1.47 -0.42 12.94
N GLY A 95 2.29 0.27 12.15
CA GLY A 95 3.57 0.82 12.60
C GLY A 95 4.38 1.40 11.44
N THR A 96 5.40 2.17 11.79
CA THR A 96 6.34 2.75 10.82
C THR A 96 7.21 1.65 10.22
N LEU A 97 7.15 1.47 8.90
CA LEU A 97 7.94 0.46 8.17
C LEU A 97 9.32 0.97 7.78
N PHE A 98 9.55 2.28 7.78
CA PHE A 98 10.76 2.93 7.29
C PHE A 98 11.13 4.12 8.18
N MET A 99 12.40 4.22 8.55
CA MET A 99 12.88 5.23 9.48
C MET A 99 14.23 5.79 9.04
N PRO A 100 14.26 7.02 8.49
CA PRO A 100 15.50 7.71 8.14
C PRO A 100 16.39 7.99 9.36
N ALA A 101 17.70 7.80 9.22
CA ALA A 101 18.70 7.97 10.28
C ALA A 101 20.01 8.56 9.72
N GLY A 102 20.01 9.86 9.42
CA GLY A 102 21.17 10.53 8.80
C GLY A 102 21.40 10.08 7.36
N THR A 103 22.55 9.45 7.08
CA THR A 103 22.91 8.95 5.73
C THR A 103 22.37 7.56 5.43
N LYS A 104 21.72 6.92 6.38
CA LYS A 104 21.13 5.58 6.24
C LYS A 104 19.67 5.61 6.64
N SER A 105 18.96 4.54 6.32
CA SER A 105 17.58 4.32 6.71
C SER A 105 17.38 2.89 7.16
N TYR A 106 16.52 2.72 8.15
CA TYR A 106 16.11 1.40 8.65
C TYR A 106 14.72 1.05 8.14
N PHE A 107 14.51 -0.21 7.85
CA PHE A 107 13.22 -0.71 7.40
C PHE A 107 12.98 -2.16 7.84
N LEU A 108 11.75 -2.61 7.67
CA LEU A 108 11.37 -3.98 7.95
C LEU A 108 11.23 -4.77 6.66
N ALA A 109 11.77 -5.97 6.63
CA ALA A 109 11.56 -6.92 5.54
C ALA A 109 11.41 -8.35 6.08
N ASN A 110 10.62 -9.16 5.39
CA ASN A 110 10.30 -10.52 5.78
C ASN A 110 11.23 -11.50 5.06
N THR A 111 11.91 -12.37 5.82
CA THR A 111 12.76 -13.44 5.31
C THR A 111 12.16 -14.80 5.61
N ASN A 112 12.46 -15.80 4.77
CA ASN A 112 11.98 -17.17 5.00
C ASN A 112 12.58 -17.81 6.27
N ALA A 113 13.83 -17.46 6.59
CA ALA A 113 14.54 -18.07 7.71
C ALA A 113 14.10 -17.49 9.06
N ASP A 114 13.98 -16.16 9.16
CA ASP A 114 13.90 -15.46 10.43
C ASP A 114 12.58 -14.70 10.60
N GLY A 115 11.69 -14.70 9.59
CA GLY A 115 10.50 -13.87 9.57
C GLY A 115 10.85 -12.38 9.38
N GLN A 116 10.06 -11.49 9.95
CA GLN A 116 10.26 -10.06 9.80
C GLN A 116 11.43 -9.57 10.65
N GLN A 117 12.40 -8.90 10.00
CA GLN A 117 13.64 -8.43 10.60
C GLN A 117 13.92 -6.97 10.28
N VAL A 118 14.81 -6.35 11.06
CA VAL A 118 15.31 -5.01 10.78
C VAL A 118 16.41 -5.08 9.73
N TRP A 119 16.27 -4.25 8.70
CA TRP A 119 17.23 -4.03 7.62
C TRP A 119 17.73 -2.59 7.65
N VAL A 120 18.88 -2.36 7.04
CA VAL A 120 19.45 -1.03 6.85
C VAL A 120 19.79 -0.83 5.37
N THR A 121 19.72 0.42 4.91
CA THR A 121 20.19 0.83 3.59
C THR A 121 20.83 2.23 3.65
N ASP A 122 21.91 2.44 2.90
CA ASP A 122 22.48 3.75 2.59
C ASP A 122 22.20 4.16 1.13
N GLY A 123 21.35 3.40 0.43
CA GLY A 123 21.03 3.57 -0.99
C GLY A 123 22.03 2.92 -1.94
N SER A 124 23.04 2.19 -1.43
CA SER A 124 23.92 1.35 -2.23
C SER A 124 23.62 -0.14 -2.02
N SER A 125 24.01 -0.99 -2.97
CA SER A 125 23.84 -2.44 -2.83
C SER A 125 24.71 -3.01 -1.71
N GLY A 126 25.92 -2.50 -1.51
CA GLY A 126 26.81 -2.94 -0.42
C GLY A 126 26.35 -2.46 0.97
N GLY A 127 25.60 -1.37 1.04
CA GLY A 127 25.04 -0.79 2.28
C GLY A 127 23.61 -1.21 2.57
N THR A 128 23.03 -2.16 1.78
CA THR A 128 21.68 -2.68 1.97
C THR A 128 21.70 -4.12 2.42
N TYR A 129 21.40 -4.39 3.69
CA TYR A 129 21.48 -5.73 4.28
C TYR A 129 20.63 -5.87 5.54
N GLN A 130 20.37 -7.12 5.94
CA GLN A 130 19.70 -7.48 7.18
C GLN A 130 20.61 -7.21 8.39
N VAL A 131 20.07 -6.48 9.39
CA VAL A 131 20.78 -6.12 10.63
C VAL A 131 20.55 -7.14 11.73
N THR A 132 19.31 -7.61 11.86
CA THR A 132 18.91 -8.54 12.94
C THR A 132 18.55 -9.92 12.40
N SER A 133 18.80 -10.94 13.21
CA SER A 133 18.37 -12.33 13.02
C SER A 133 17.81 -12.83 14.36
N ILE A 134 16.79 -12.12 14.86
CA ILE A 134 16.17 -12.41 16.15
C ILE A 134 14.99 -13.35 15.90
N LEU A 135 15.18 -14.61 16.24
CA LEU A 135 14.15 -15.63 16.13
C LEU A 135 13.06 -15.39 17.17
N SER A 136 11.83 -15.23 16.72
CA SER A 136 10.66 -15.30 17.57
C SER A 136 10.03 -16.70 17.47
N THR A 137 9.76 -17.32 18.61
CA THR A 137 9.02 -18.60 18.64
C THR A 137 7.56 -18.43 18.23
N ASN A 138 7.08 -17.21 18.09
CA ASN A 138 5.73 -16.88 17.65
C ASN A 138 5.79 -15.89 16.48
N GLN A 139 5.64 -16.39 15.28
CA GLN A 139 5.66 -15.57 14.06
C GLN A 139 4.59 -14.47 14.01
N THR A 140 3.49 -14.63 14.76
CA THR A 140 2.39 -13.65 14.76
C THR A 140 2.68 -12.42 15.62
N TYR A 141 3.52 -12.54 16.66
CA TYR A 141 3.80 -11.45 17.61
C TYR A 141 5.28 -11.04 17.67
N GLY A 142 6.14 -11.71 16.92
CA GLY A 142 7.58 -11.48 16.94
C GLY A 142 8.09 -10.40 16.01
N THR A 143 7.21 -9.66 15.36
CA THR A 143 7.55 -8.57 14.43
C THR A 143 8.24 -7.42 15.17
N PRO A 144 9.41 -6.92 14.69
CA PRO A 144 10.00 -5.71 15.25
C PRO A 144 9.08 -4.50 15.02
N ILE A 145 9.07 -3.58 15.98
CA ILE A 145 8.37 -2.29 15.90
C ILE A 145 9.41 -1.19 15.95
N LEU A 146 9.55 -0.39 14.91
CA LEU A 146 10.46 0.74 14.87
C LEU A 146 9.90 1.86 15.75
N LEU A 147 10.67 2.35 16.72
CA LEU A 147 10.19 3.31 17.73
C LEU A 147 10.74 4.73 17.51
N GLY A 148 11.97 4.85 17.03
CA GLY A 148 12.58 6.16 16.82
C GLY A 148 14.07 6.06 16.58
N VAL A 149 14.66 7.20 16.21
CA VAL A 149 16.11 7.33 15.96
C VAL A 149 16.72 8.28 16.98
N ILE A 150 17.84 7.89 17.57
CA ILE A 150 18.66 8.70 18.47
C ILE A 150 20.03 8.88 17.82
N GLY A 151 20.32 10.09 17.34
CA GLY A 151 21.48 10.29 16.48
C GLY A 151 21.32 9.53 15.16
N THR A 152 22.09 8.46 15.00
CA THR A 152 21.96 7.53 13.85
C THR A 152 21.55 6.12 14.27
N ASP A 153 21.30 5.89 15.55
CA ASP A 153 20.91 4.59 16.06
C ASP A 153 19.39 4.44 16.04
N LEU A 154 18.91 3.34 15.53
CA LEU A 154 17.52 2.96 15.63
C LEU A 154 17.22 2.36 17.00
N VAL A 155 16.12 2.80 17.61
CA VAL A 155 15.48 2.12 18.75
C VAL A 155 14.28 1.34 18.27
N PHE A 156 14.16 0.08 18.65
CA PHE A 156 13.04 -0.78 18.27
C PHE A 156 12.64 -1.73 19.41
N ALA A 157 11.40 -2.19 19.39
CA ALA A 157 10.88 -3.21 20.29
C ALA A 157 10.62 -4.50 19.52
N GLN A 158 10.83 -5.66 20.17
CA GLN A 158 10.50 -6.96 19.61
C GLN A 158 10.11 -7.94 20.71
N ILE A 159 9.10 -8.78 20.43
CA ILE A 159 8.81 -9.94 21.27
C ILE A 159 9.73 -11.07 20.80
N VAL A 160 10.63 -11.47 21.69
CA VAL A 160 11.56 -12.57 21.49
C VAL A 160 10.93 -13.90 21.97
N SER A 161 11.69 -14.86 22.43
CA SER A 161 11.17 -16.14 22.91
C SER A 161 10.17 -15.98 24.09
N ASN A 162 9.22 -16.90 24.20
CA ASN A 162 8.31 -17.01 25.35
C ASN A 162 7.52 -15.73 25.73
N TYR A 163 7.06 -14.95 24.72
CA TYR A 163 6.33 -13.70 24.98
C TYR A 163 7.10 -12.67 25.82
N THR A 164 8.42 -12.70 25.74
CA THR A 164 9.29 -11.73 26.39
C THR A 164 9.53 -10.57 25.44
N MET A 165 9.08 -9.39 25.77
CA MET A 165 9.38 -8.17 25.01
C MET A 165 10.75 -7.65 25.42
N GLN A 166 11.50 -7.16 24.42
CA GLN A 166 12.78 -6.46 24.62
C GLN A 166 12.80 -5.15 23.84
N LEU A 167 13.47 -4.16 24.41
CA LEU A 167 13.88 -2.95 23.70
C LEU A 167 15.34 -3.09 23.27
N PHE A 168 15.60 -2.67 22.05
CA PHE A 168 16.90 -2.72 21.40
C PHE A 168 17.32 -1.36 20.86
N ALA A 169 18.61 -1.15 20.74
CA ALA A 169 19.18 -0.13 19.88
C ALA A 169 20.19 -0.76 18.92
N THR A 170 20.32 -0.19 17.71
CA THR A 170 21.28 -0.65 16.71
C THR A 170 21.86 0.54 15.94
N ASP A 171 23.16 0.49 15.69
CA ASP A 171 23.87 1.42 14.81
C ASP A 171 23.81 1.00 13.32
N GLY A 172 23.01 -0.02 12.99
CA GLY A 172 22.88 -0.60 11.66
C GLY A 172 23.83 -1.79 11.43
N THR A 173 24.60 -2.21 12.42
CA THR A 173 25.42 -3.42 12.35
C THR A 173 24.95 -4.47 13.34
N ALA A 174 25.18 -5.75 13.04
CA ALA A 174 24.86 -6.81 13.98
C ALA A 174 25.66 -6.68 15.30
N ALA A 175 26.92 -6.25 15.23
CA ALA A 175 27.78 -6.04 16.39
C ALA A 175 27.36 -4.83 17.24
N GLY A 176 26.80 -3.80 16.65
CA GLY A 176 26.27 -2.61 17.33
C GLY A 176 24.84 -2.76 17.81
N THR A 177 24.19 -3.89 17.52
CA THR A 177 22.83 -4.18 18.02
C THR A 177 22.91 -4.64 19.49
N ARG A 178 22.25 -3.91 20.38
CA ARG A 178 22.32 -4.11 21.83
C ARG A 178 20.93 -4.10 22.48
N THR A 179 20.73 -4.90 23.50
CA THR A 179 19.52 -4.89 24.33
C THR A 179 19.58 -3.71 25.32
N LEU A 180 18.54 -2.89 25.33
CA LEU A 180 18.37 -1.78 26.26
C LEU A 180 17.66 -2.22 27.53
N SER A 181 16.59 -2.99 27.39
CA SER A 181 15.81 -3.55 28.49
C SER A 181 15.16 -4.87 28.09
N THR A 182 15.02 -5.77 29.05
CA THR A 182 14.27 -7.02 28.94
C THR A 182 13.16 -7.03 29.96
N PHE A 183 11.93 -7.22 29.51
CA PHE A 183 10.74 -7.25 30.34
C PHE A 183 10.42 -8.69 30.75
N ALA A 184 9.80 -8.87 31.92
CA ALA A 184 9.39 -10.21 32.34
C ALA A 184 8.39 -10.82 31.37
N GLN A 185 8.37 -12.14 31.30
CA GLN A 185 7.45 -12.88 30.42
C GLN A 185 5.98 -12.45 30.65
N GLY A 186 5.29 -12.05 29.58
CA GLY A 186 3.91 -11.58 29.65
C GLY A 186 3.72 -10.23 30.33
N GLN A 187 4.80 -9.56 30.77
CA GLN A 187 4.69 -8.23 31.37
C GLN A 187 4.19 -7.21 30.33
N TYR A 188 4.77 -7.21 29.13
CA TYR A 188 4.32 -6.34 28.03
C TYR A 188 4.13 -7.16 26.74
N GLY A 189 3.07 -6.86 26.01
CA GLY A 189 2.72 -7.55 24.78
C GLY A 189 2.54 -6.62 23.57
N ARG A 190 2.46 -5.30 23.77
CA ARG A 190 2.17 -4.36 22.69
C ARG A 190 2.72 -2.96 22.98
N VAL A 191 3.21 -2.31 21.93
CA VAL A 191 3.45 -0.87 21.87
C VAL A 191 2.16 -0.18 21.45
N THR A 192 1.74 0.86 22.17
CA THR A 192 0.54 1.64 21.86
C THR A 192 0.83 3.05 21.40
N GLY A 193 2.06 3.52 21.55
CA GLY A 193 2.51 4.81 21.06
C GLY A 193 3.98 5.01 21.32
N ASN A 194 4.61 5.81 20.50
CA ASN A 194 6.03 6.20 20.66
C ASN A 194 6.26 7.58 20.07
N VAL A 195 7.26 8.28 20.59
CA VAL A 195 7.74 9.55 20.06
C VAL A 195 9.23 9.72 20.32
N ALA A 196 9.98 10.16 19.32
CA ALA A 196 11.38 10.56 19.47
C ALA A 196 11.46 12.09 19.62
N LEU A 197 12.08 12.56 20.69
CA LEU A 197 12.23 13.99 20.98
C LEU A 197 13.47 14.22 21.82
N ASN A 198 14.25 15.25 21.46
CA ASN A 198 15.43 15.71 22.21
C ASN A 198 16.44 14.60 22.53
N GLY A 199 16.74 13.75 21.54
CA GLY A 199 17.70 12.66 21.69
C GLY A 199 17.23 11.51 22.57
N LYS A 200 15.94 11.40 22.82
CA LYS A 200 15.30 10.30 23.57
C LYS A 200 14.13 9.74 22.78
N VAL A 201 13.80 8.48 23.07
CA VAL A 201 12.57 7.82 22.60
C VAL A 201 11.69 7.53 23.79
N TYR A 202 10.46 8.01 23.76
CA TYR A 202 9.39 7.74 24.71
C TYR A 202 8.47 6.67 24.12
N VAL A 203 8.13 5.65 24.88
CA VAL A 203 7.31 4.55 24.41
C VAL A 203 6.29 4.12 25.46
N ALA A 204 5.06 3.91 25.02
CA ALA A 204 3.97 3.39 25.81
C ALA A 204 3.84 1.88 25.59
N LEU A 205 4.01 1.09 26.65
CA LEU A 205 3.98 -0.37 26.61
C LEU A 205 2.80 -0.91 27.41
N VAL A 206 1.99 -1.76 26.80
CA VAL A 206 0.81 -2.38 27.43
C VAL A 206 1.14 -3.78 27.95
N SER A 207 0.75 -4.06 29.19
CA SER A 207 0.85 -5.39 29.78
C SER A 207 0.02 -6.43 29.02
N GLY A 208 0.62 -7.57 28.73
CA GLY A 208 -0.06 -8.68 28.04
C GLY A 208 -1.15 -9.38 28.86
N LEU A 209 -1.17 -9.17 30.18
CA LEU A 209 -2.11 -9.83 31.12
C LEU A 209 -3.29 -8.94 31.51
N SER A 210 -3.16 -7.63 31.38
CA SER A 210 -4.25 -6.69 31.61
C SER A 210 -4.40 -5.80 30.39
N CYS A 211 -5.53 -5.87 29.73
CA CYS A 211 -5.77 -5.21 28.44
C CYS A 211 -5.72 -3.67 28.47
N CYS A 212 -5.36 -3.02 29.55
CA CYS A 212 -5.73 -1.62 29.72
C CYS A 212 -4.75 -0.72 30.48
N GLN A 213 -3.52 -1.13 30.77
CA GLN A 213 -2.60 -0.32 31.57
C GLN A 213 -1.23 -0.20 30.89
N PRO A 214 -1.01 0.80 30.03
CA PRO A 214 0.31 1.05 29.50
C PRO A 214 1.19 1.77 30.52
N ASP A 215 2.43 1.34 30.59
CA ASP A 215 3.51 2.05 31.26
C ASP A 215 4.24 2.96 30.27
N LEU A 216 4.65 4.14 30.72
CA LEU A 216 5.47 5.03 29.93
C LEU A 216 6.95 4.80 30.24
N TRP A 217 7.72 4.52 29.20
CA TRP A 217 9.16 4.32 29.25
C TRP A 217 9.90 5.37 28.43
N VAL A 218 11.13 5.65 28.86
CA VAL A 218 12.06 6.53 28.12
C VAL A 218 13.38 5.81 27.93
N THR A 219 14.05 6.08 26.82
CA THR A 219 15.42 5.64 26.56
C THR A 219 16.21 6.72 25.80
N ASP A 220 17.49 6.85 26.12
CA ASP A 220 18.49 7.63 25.40
C ASP A 220 19.36 6.76 24.46
N GLY A 221 18.95 5.52 24.23
CA GLY A 221 19.69 4.53 23.45
C GLY A 221 20.71 3.74 24.25
N THR A 222 20.78 3.95 25.56
CA THR A 222 21.63 3.16 26.48
C THR A 222 20.79 2.38 27.49
N SER A 223 21.32 1.28 28.02
CA SER A 223 20.62 0.53 29.08
C SER A 223 20.50 1.34 30.39
N ALA A 224 21.48 2.19 30.68
CA ALA A 224 21.47 3.05 31.86
C ALA A 224 20.43 4.18 31.75
N GLY A 225 20.20 4.70 30.56
CA GLY A 225 19.20 5.73 30.28
C GLY A 225 17.82 5.19 29.94
N THR A 226 17.62 3.86 30.01
CA THR A 226 16.32 3.23 29.78
C THR A 226 15.59 3.00 31.08
N ALA A 227 14.51 3.74 31.34
CA ALA A 227 13.79 3.73 32.60
C ALA A 227 12.27 3.92 32.41
N ARG A 228 11.50 3.46 33.37
CA ARG A 228 10.08 3.79 33.48
C ARG A 228 9.93 5.20 34.07
N ILE A 229 9.02 6.02 33.53
CA ILE A 229 8.81 7.41 33.98
C ILE A 229 7.73 7.32 35.03
N ASP A 230 6.92 6.86 35.42
CA ASP A 230 5.78 7.09 36.31
C ASP A 230 5.85 6.34 37.67
N SER A 231 7.02 6.14 38.21
CA SER A 231 7.24 5.34 39.41
C SER A 231 6.64 5.87 40.71
N ASN A 232 5.88 6.94 40.72
CA ASN A 232 5.21 7.40 41.92
C ASN A 232 3.94 6.59 42.21
N GLU A 233 3.97 5.80 43.23
CA GLU A 233 2.87 5.04 43.83
C GLU A 233 1.63 5.93 43.96
N GLY A 234 0.62 5.71 43.13
CA GLY A 234 -0.65 6.43 43.23
C GLY A 234 -1.28 6.90 41.90
N TYR A 235 -0.64 6.72 40.76
CA TYR A 235 -1.31 6.99 39.50
C TYR A 235 -2.30 5.87 39.16
N PRO A 236 -3.56 6.23 38.96
CA PRO A 236 -4.55 5.28 38.51
C PRO A 236 -4.18 4.76 37.12
N THR A 237 -4.61 3.57 36.84
CA THR A 237 -4.49 2.83 35.59
C THR A 237 -4.72 3.69 34.35
N PHE A 238 -3.68 3.88 33.54
CA PHE A 238 -3.74 4.70 32.33
C PHE A 238 -4.29 3.86 31.16
N HIS A 239 -5.28 4.39 30.44
CA HIS A 239 -5.66 3.90 29.12
C HIS A 239 -5.04 4.84 28.07
N LEU A 240 -3.78 4.59 27.65
CA LEU A 240 -3.20 5.36 26.56
C LEU A 240 -3.85 4.93 25.24
N GLN A 241 -4.44 5.90 24.55
CA GLN A 241 -4.85 5.71 23.15
C GLN A 241 -3.59 5.72 22.27
N PRO A 242 -3.52 4.91 21.20
CA PRO A 242 -2.33 4.77 20.35
C PRO A 242 -1.78 6.08 19.77
N SER A 243 -2.63 7.09 19.60
CA SER A 243 -2.32 8.40 19.01
C SER A 243 -2.04 9.50 20.04
N SER A 244 -1.92 9.20 21.33
CA SER A 244 -1.91 10.21 22.38
C SER A 244 -0.53 10.63 22.89
N LEU A 245 0.56 10.09 22.34
CA LEU A 245 1.94 10.51 22.63
C LEU A 245 2.43 11.44 21.52
N LEU A 246 2.57 12.74 21.79
CA LEU A 246 2.92 13.74 20.77
C LEU A 246 3.99 14.72 21.28
N PRO A 247 4.86 15.20 20.39
CA PRO A 247 5.80 16.26 20.75
C PRO A 247 5.06 17.57 20.92
N PHE A 248 5.39 18.32 21.97
CA PHE A 248 4.88 19.66 22.22
C PHE A 248 6.00 20.56 22.77
N GLY A 249 6.56 21.39 21.91
CA GLY A 249 7.76 22.18 22.23
C GLY A 249 8.92 21.27 22.61
N GLN A 250 9.43 21.47 23.84
CA GLN A 250 10.50 20.65 24.43
C GLN A 250 9.97 19.52 25.31
N SER A 251 8.68 19.23 25.24
CA SER A 251 8.01 18.26 26.12
C SER A 251 7.23 17.23 25.30
N VAL A 252 6.86 16.14 25.93
CA VAL A 252 5.93 15.15 25.37
C VAL A 252 4.57 15.33 26.03
N ALA A 253 3.55 15.59 25.23
CA ALA A 253 2.17 15.64 25.68
C ALA A 253 1.51 14.27 25.54
N LEU A 254 0.72 13.89 26.55
CA LEU A 254 -0.04 12.65 26.52
C LEU A 254 -1.44 12.84 27.14
N LEU A 255 -2.40 12.12 26.56
CA LEU A 255 -3.76 12.06 27.05
C LEU A 255 -4.03 10.64 27.55
N THR A 256 -4.54 10.53 28.75
CA THR A 256 -4.85 9.24 29.38
C THR A 256 -6.31 9.20 29.81
N ASN A 257 -6.92 8.03 29.71
CA ASN A 257 -8.25 7.77 30.26
C ASN A 257 -8.10 6.92 31.51
N THR A 258 -8.75 7.33 32.59
CA THR A 258 -8.78 6.57 33.84
C THR A 258 -10.22 6.16 34.14
N GLU A 259 -10.42 4.90 34.53
CA GLU A 259 -11.75 4.33 34.77
C GLU A 259 -12.57 5.11 35.81
N ASN A 260 -11.90 5.78 36.76
CA ASN A 260 -12.56 6.44 37.89
C ASN A 260 -12.37 7.96 37.96
N GLN A 261 -11.42 8.52 37.22
CA GLN A 261 -11.08 9.95 37.30
C GLN A 261 -11.30 10.71 35.99
N GLY A 262 -11.61 9.99 34.91
CA GLY A 262 -11.86 10.61 33.61
C GLY A 262 -10.59 10.83 32.76
N VAL A 263 -10.64 11.81 31.88
CA VAL A 263 -9.55 12.13 30.95
C VAL A 263 -8.52 13.02 31.63
N GLN A 264 -7.25 12.63 31.56
CA GLN A 264 -6.13 13.41 32.08
C GLN A 264 -5.20 13.86 30.96
N LEU A 265 -4.89 15.14 30.91
CA LEU A 265 -3.81 15.69 30.12
C LEU A 265 -2.56 15.77 30.99
N SER A 266 -1.47 15.20 30.48
CA SER A 266 -0.18 15.19 31.15
C SER A 266 0.94 15.64 30.23
N ILE A 267 2.01 16.16 30.80
CA ILE A 267 3.23 16.59 30.10
C ILE A 267 4.44 15.91 30.74
N VAL A 268 5.33 15.43 29.90
CA VAL A 268 6.68 14.97 30.32
C VAL A 268 7.70 16.01 29.91
N ASP A 269 8.40 16.57 30.88
CA ASP A 269 9.59 17.39 30.64
C ASP A 269 10.73 16.49 30.16
N THR A 270 11.27 16.76 28.95
CA THR A 270 12.29 15.88 28.38
C THR A 270 13.68 16.03 29.01
N THR A 271 13.91 17.09 29.77
CA THR A 271 15.18 17.31 30.47
C THR A 271 15.26 16.47 31.74
N THR A 272 14.19 16.51 32.53
CA THR A 272 14.14 15.84 33.87
C THR A 272 13.43 14.49 33.80
N ASN A 273 12.70 14.18 32.74
CA ASN A 273 11.74 13.08 32.59
C ASN A 273 10.60 13.11 33.64
N ALA A 274 10.35 14.31 34.23
CA ALA A 274 9.26 14.46 35.20
C ALA A 274 7.90 14.51 34.49
N LEU A 275 6.97 13.71 34.95
CA LEU A 275 5.57 13.71 34.51
C LEU A 275 4.77 14.68 35.36
N SER A 276 4.02 15.58 34.75
CA SER A 276 3.12 16.53 35.40
C SER A 276 1.71 16.41 34.84
N ILE A 277 0.72 16.29 35.71
CA ILE A 277 -0.69 16.31 35.32
C ILE A 277 -1.14 17.77 35.24
N LEU A 278 -1.64 18.19 34.08
CA LEU A 278 -2.11 19.55 33.84
C LEU A 278 -3.62 19.70 34.09
N ALA A 279 -4.40 18.68 33.77
CA ALA A 279 -5.84 18.68 33.98
C ALA A 279 -6.36 17.26 34.20
N THR A 280 -7.37 17.15 35.05
CA THR A 280 -8.18 15.94 35.21
C THR A 280 -9.65 16.29 35.01
N ASN A 281 -10.23 15.82 33.92
CA ASN A 281 -11.63 16.10 33.59
C ASN A 281 -12.51 14.99 34.16
N GLN A 282 -12.92 15.16 35.42
CA GLN A 282 -13.73 14.19 36.14
C GLN A 282 -15.07 13.94 35.46
N GLY A 283 -15.47 12.69 35.38
CA GLY A 283 -16.72 12.28 34.75
C GLY A 283 -16.65 12.20 33.21
N ALA A 284 -15.51 12.50 32.60
CA ALA A 284 -15.28 12.24 31.18
C ALA A 284 -15.09 10.73 30.99
N SER A 285 -15.93 10.11 30.17
CA SER A 285 -15.86 8.68 29.91
C SER A 285 -14.91 8.34 28.75
N TYR A 286 -14.57 9.34 27.92
CA TYR A 286 -13.77 9.17 26.70
C TYR A 286 -12.90 10.40 26.45
N GLY A 287 -11.67 10.19 26.01
CA GLY A 287 -10.76 11.23 25.52
C GLY A 287 -10.61 11.16 24.00
N SER A 288 -10.27 12.30 23.42
CA SER A 288 -9.91 12.42 22.03
C SER A 288 -8.41 12.23 21.82
N THR A 289 -8.00 12.32 20.56
CA THR A 289 -6.61 12.63 20.21
C THR A 289 -6.27 14.06 20.64
N ILE A 290 -4.97 14.37 20.67
CA ILE A 290 -4.45 15.72 20.91
C ILE A 290 -4.12 16.35 19.57
N ALA A 291 -4.55 17.61 19.34
CA ALA A 291 -4.10 18.43 18.22
C ALA A 291 -3.01 19.42 18.69
N PRO A 292 -1.74 19.20 18.35
CA PRO A 292 -0.68 20.14 18.66
C PRO A 292 -0.74 21.33 17.69
N MET A 293 -1.04 22.51 18.23
CA MET A 293 -0.96 23.78 17.54
C MET A 293 0.45 24.39 17.74
N SER A 294 0.71 25.54 17.18
CA SER A 294 2.07 26.15 17.24
C SER A 294 2.56 26.40 18.68
N ASN A 295 1.69 26.84 19.59
CA ASN A 295 2.04 27.22 20.97
C ASN A 295 1.03 26.75 22.02
N PHE A 296 0.10 25.90 21.65
CA PHE A 296 -0.86 25.25 22.55
C PHE A 296 -1.34 23.94 21.95
N ILE A 297 -1.97 23.13 22.75
CA ILE A 297 -2.64 21.91 22.32
C ILE A 297 -4.15 22.04 22.54
N LEU A 298 -4.92 21.40 21.67
CA LEU A 298 -6.35 21.23 21.81
C LEU A 298 -6.70 19.75 21.98
N TYR A 299 -7.69 19.47 22.82
CA TYR A 299 -8.23 18.12 22.99
C TYR A 299 -9.71 18.19 23.39
N LEU A 300 -10.45 17.12 23.10
CA LEU A 300 -11.82 16.97 23.54
C LEU A 300 -11.88 16.07 24.79
N SER A 301 -12.74 16.43 25.70
CA SER A 301 -13.17 15.56 26.78
C SER A 301 -14.69 15.63 26.92
N GLY A 302 -15.29 14.63 27.53
CA GLY A 302 -16.73 14.69 27.75
C GLY A 302 -17.30 13.41 28.35
N SER A 303 -18.57 13.51 28.76
CA SER A 303 -19.35 12.38 29.22
C SER A 303 -20.79 12.51 28.68
N PRO A 304 -21.56 11.43 28.71
CA PRO A 304 -22.97 11.47 28.31
C PRO A 304 -23.79 12.53 29.08
N ASN A 305 -23.36 12.87 30.29
CA ASN A 305 -24.06 13.82 31.17
C ASN A 305 -23.55 15.26 31.04
N SER A 306 -22.26 15.48 30.79
CA SER A 306 -21.68 16.83 30.67
C SER A 306 -21.61 17.35 29.24
N GLY A 307 -21.87 16.49 28.25
CA GLY A 307 -21.61 16.80 26.84
C GLY A 307 -20.11 16.80 26.50
N GLN A 308 -19.82 17.17 25.25
CA GLN A 308 -18.44 17.36 24.79
C GLN A 308 -17.92 18.74 25.18
N GLN A 309 -16.63 18.80 25.54
CA GLN A 309 -15.94 20.01 25.91
C GLN A 309 -14.63 20.09 25.16
N LEU A 310 -14.34 21.24 24.54
CA LEU A 310 -13.06 21.55 23.94
C LEU A 310 -12.17 22.21 24.98
N TRP A 311 -10.96 21.70 25.14
CA TRP A 311 -9.97 22.19 26.07
C TRP A 311 -8.71 22.66 25.34
N ARG A 312 -8.04 23.64 25.93
CA ARG A 312 -6.76 24.18 25.46
C ARG A 312 -5.75 24.10 26.60
N SER A 313 -4.48 23.86 26.24
CA SER A 313 -3.35 23.93 27.16
C SER A 313 -2.13 24.51 26.48
N ASP A 314 -1.41 25.39 27.16
CA ASP A 314 -0.10 25.89 26.76
C ASP A 314 1.06 25.06 27.36
N GLY A 315 0.77 23.93 27.98
CA GLY A 315 1.72 23.07 28.68
C GLY A 315 1.88 23.41 30.16
N THR A 316 1.12 24.38 30.68
CA THR A 316 1.10 24.74 32.11
C THR A 316 -0.26 24.43 32.74
N LEU A 317 -0.27 24.25 34.06
CA LEU A 317 -1.51 24.05 34.80
C LEU A 317 -2.44 25.27 34.69
N SER A 318 -1.89 26.47 34.80
CA SER A 318 -2.67 27.73 34.70
C SER A 318 -3.16 28.05 33.30
N GLY A 319 -2.45 27.60 32.27
CA GLY A 319 -2.83 27.76 30.88
C GLY A 319 -3.69 26.63 30.32
N THR A 320 -4.09 25.67 31.19
CA THR A 320 -4.98 24.59 30.80
C THR A 320 -6.43 24.94 31.18
N THR A 321 -7.24 25.30 30.17
CA THR A 321 -8.59 25.85 30.36
C THR A 321 -9.59 25.28 29.37
N MET A 322 -10.86 25.26 29.75
CA MET A 322 -11.95 24.92 28.83
C MET A 322 -12.20 26.10 27.87
N VAL A 323 -12.21 25.80 26.59
CA VAL A 323 -12.49 26.76 25.49
C VAL A 323 -13.99 26.88 25.24
N ALA A 324 -14.65 25.74 25.11
CA ALA A 324 -16.07 25.70 24.80
C ALA A 324 -16.76 24.43 25.34
N SER A 325 -18.03 24.57 25.73
CA SER A 325 -18.93 23.45 25.94
C SER A 325 -19.80 23.30 24.69
N LEU A 326 -19.76 22.15 24.04
CA LEU A 326 -20.39 21.90 22.75
C LEU A 326 -21.84 21.40 22.87
N GLY A 327 -22.38 21.41 24.10
CA GLY A 327 -23.79 21.11 24.43
C GLY A 327 -23.98 19.82 25.22
N ALA A 328 -25.01 19.79 26.05
CA ALA A 328 -25.45 18.58 26.77
C ALA A 328 -26.29 17.69 25.85
N GLY A 329 -26.14 16.38 25.96
CA GLY A 329 -26.89 15.39 25.18
C GLY A 329 -26.18 14.91 23.90
N VAL A 330 -24.94 15.30 23.69
CA VAL A 330 -24.08 14.74 22.64
C VAL A 330 -23.80 13.28 23.01
N GLN A 331 -24.45 12.38 22.30
CA GLN A 331 -24.09 10.96 22.36
C GLN A 331 -22.83 10.79 21.51
N PHE A 332 -21.77 10.25 22.10
CA PHE A 332 -20.65 9.76 21.30
C PHE A 332 -21.22 8.77 20.27
N SER A 333 -20.88 8.96 19.00
CA SER A 333 -21.46 8.15 17.94
C SER A 333 -21.34 6.66 18.34
N GLN A 334 -22.39 5.90 18.16
CA GLN A 334 -22.45 4.46 18.48
C GLN A 334 -21.44 3.62 17.66
N LEU A 335 -20.60 4.26 16.86
CA LEU A 335 -19.64 3.63 15.94
C LEU A 335 -18.26 3.33 16.55
N GLY A 336 -18.05 3.60 17.85
CA GLY A 336 -16.83 3.16 18.54
C GLY A 336 -15.53 3.79 18.04
N THR A 337 -15.59 4.82 17.21
CA THR A 337 -14.41 5.54 16.72
C THR A 337 -13.96 6.56 17.74
N ALA A 338 -12.65 6.61 18.03
CA ALA A 338 -12.05 7.61 18.89
C ALA A 338 -12.41 9.01 18.35
N LEU A 339 -12.75 9.93 19.27
CA LEU A 339 -12.94 11.34 18.91
C LEU A 339 -11.61 11.90 18.43
N GLU A 340 -11.56 12.32 17.18
CA GLU A 340 -10.35 12.89 16.61
C GLU A 340 -10.44 14.41 16.62
N VAL A 341 -9.40 15.05 17.18
CA VAL A 341 -9.13 16.46 16.98
C VAL A 341 -7.89 16.54 16.10
N THR A 342 -8.02 17.15 14.96
CA THR A 342 -6.93 17.20 13.98
C THR A 342 -6.56 18.64 13.67
N ARG A 343 -5.27 18.91 13.57
CA ARG A 343 -4.77 20.18 13.09
C ARG A 343 -4.92 20.26 11.57
N VAL A 344 -5.55 21.35 11.10
CA VAL A 344 -5.70 21.71 9.70
C VAL A 344 -5.20 23.16 9.56
N GLY A 345 -4.02 23.35 8.98
CA GLY A 345 -3.35 24.64 8.98
C GLY A 345 -3.13 25.19 10.40
N ASP A 346 -3.66 26.36 10.68
CA ASP A 346 -3.59 27.03 11.99
C ASP A 346 -4.85 26.80 12.85
N ARG A 347 -5.73 25.88 12.45
CA ARG A 347 -6.95 25.55 13.15
C ARG A 347 -7.01 24.09 13.53
N ALA A 348 -7.83 23.76 14.51
CA ALA A 348 -8.21 22.42 14.81
C ALA A 348 -9.60 22.13 14.22
N VAL A 349 -9.76 20.95 13.64
CA VAL A 349 -11.04 20.45 13.11
C VAL A 349 -11.39 19.17 13.84
N PHE A 350 -12.65 19.02 14.21
CA PHE A 350 -13.14 17.87 14.97
C PHE A 350 -14.64 17.65 14.73
N GLN A 351 -15.09 16.46 15.09
CA GLN A 351 -16.51 16.11 15.05
C GLN A 351 -17.16 16.32 16.42
N ALA A 352 -18.32 16.95 16.43
CA ALA A 352 -19.18 17.02 17.60
C ALA A 352 -20.64 16.78 17.19
N GLU A 353 -21.38 16.04 18.01
CA GLU A 353 -22.76 15.71 17.73
C GLU A 353 -23.68 16.66 18.50
N ASN A 354 -24.66 17.21 17.82
CA ASN A 354 -25.75 17.96 18.45
C ASN A 354 -27.02 17.09 18.42
N ALA A 355 -27.60 16.83 19.56
CA ALA A 355 -28.79 15.98 19.70
C ALA A 355 -30.00 16.39 18.84
N GLN A 356 -30.03 17.66 18.39
CA GLN A 356 -31.11 18.21 17.57
C GLN A 356 -30.79 18.20 16.07
N ILE A 357 -29.50 18.23 15.71
CA ILE A 357 -29.03 18.43 14.32
C ILE A 357 -28.20 17.25 13.83
N GLY A 358 -27.76 16.36 14.74
CA GLY A 358 -26.87 15.25 14.44
C GLY A 358 -25.38 15.62 14.44
N PRO A 359 -24.51 14.77 13.89
CA PRO A 359 -23.07 15.00 13.85
C PRO A 359 -22.72 16.20 12.97
N GLN A 360 -21.81 17.04 13.46
CA GLN A 360 -21.35 18.26 12.81
C GLN A 360 -19.82 18.31 12.79
N LEU A 361 -19.27 18.91 11.75
CA LEU A 361 -17.86 19.28 11.67
C LEU A 361 -17.66 20.66 12.29
N TRP A 362 -16.72 20.79 13.21
CA TRP A 362 -16.38 22.01 13.92
C TRP A 362 -14.95 22.44 13.64
N GLY A 363 -14.74 23.75 13.60
CA GLY A 363 -13.42 24.36 13.54
C GLY A 363 -13.14 25.20 14.78
N SER A 364 -11.87 25.27 15.20
CA SER A 364 -11.45 26.08 16.34
C SER A 364 -10.05 26.67 16.11
N ASP A 365 -9.86 27.93 16.51
CA ASP A 365 -8.56 28.60 16.63
C ASP A 365 -8.02 28.58 18.07
N GLY A 366 -8.67 27.83 18.95
CA GLY A 366 -8.35 27.76 20.38
C GLY A 366 -8.99 28.86 21.22
N THR A 367 -9.93 29.64 20.65
CA THR A 367 -10.75 30.62 21.38
C THR A 367 -12.23 30.23 21.35
N ALA A 368 -13.00 30.69 22.33
CA ALA A 368 -14.44 30.43 22.37
C ALA A 368 -15.17 31.06 21.16
N GLN A 369 -14.76 32.23 20.70
CA GLN A 369 -15.33 32.90 19.53
C GLN A 369 -14.95 32.21 18.21
N GLY A 370 -13.74 31.69 18.10
CA GLY A 370 -13.25 30.98 16.92
C GLY A 370 -13.65 29.50 16.88
N THR A 371 -14.40 29.02 17.86
CA THR A 371 -14.93 27.66 17.91
C THR A 371 -16.35 27.64 17.36
N VAL A 372 -16.49 27.20 16.11
CA VAL A 372 -17.75 27.32 15.34
C VAL A 372 -18.04 26.04 14.55
N PRO A 373 -19.33 25.70 14.32
CA PRO A 373 -19.70 24.65 13.38
C PRO A 373 -19.35 25.09 11.96
N LEU A 374 -18.68 24.21 11.19
CA LEU A 374 -18.24 24.47 9.82
C LEU A 374 -19.31 24.12 8.81
N ILE A 375 -19.94 22.96 8.98
CA ILE A 375 -21.01 22.47 8.13
C ILE A 375 -21.98 21.63 8.98
N ALA A 376 -23.23 21.86 8.81
CA ALA A 376 -24.27 20.98 9.35
C ALA A 376 -24.46 19.82 8.36
N THR A 377 -24.40 18.59 8.83
CA THR A 377 -24.78 17.45 7.98
C THR A 377 -26.26 17.59 7.64
N PRO A 378 -26.64 17.71 6.37
CA PRO A 378 -28.04 17.84 5.99
C PRO A 378 -28.73 16.47 6.11
N THR A 379 -29.13 16.07 7.30
CA THR A 379 -29.97 14.89 7.46
C THR A 379 -31.25 15.24 8.15
N PRO A 380 -32.37 15.40 7.38
CA PRO A 380 -33.71 15.58 7.97
C PRO A 380 -34.20 14.35 8.76
N SER A 381 -33.48 13.25 8.79
CA SER A 381 -33.99 11.97 9.31
C SER A 381 -33.03 11.15 10.19
N GLY A 382 -31.94 11.74 10.70
CA GLY A 382 -31.06 11.05 11.68
C GLY A 382 -30.22 9.88 11.16
N SER A 383 -30.18 9.64 9.87
CA SER A 383 -29.42 8.54 9.25
C SER A 383 -28.09 8.97 8.60
N GLY A 384 -27.77 10.27 8.63
CA GLY A 384 -26.47 10.75 8.15
C GLY A 384 -25.39 10.56 9.19
N TYR A 385 -24.18 10.23 8.74
CA TYR A 385 -23.01 10.17 9.60
C TYR A 385 -21.79 10.78 8.91
N LEU A 386 -20.90 11.35 9.72
CA LEU A 386 -19.56 11.78 9.32
C LEU A 386 -18.63 10.61 9.51
N GLN A 387 -17.85 10.28 8.48
CA GLN A 387 -16.74 9.37 8.65
C GLN A 387 -15.56 10.08 9.34
N PRO A 388 -14.63 9.32 9.95
CA PRO A 388 -13.39 9.88 10.46
C PRO A 388 -12.66 10.70 9.38
N LEU A 389 -11.73 11.52 9.81
CA LEU A 389 -10.84 12.26 8.93
C LEU A 389 -10.19 11.30 7.92
N LEU A 390 -10.35 11.62 6.64
CA LEU A 390 -9.71 10.86 5.56
C LEU A 390 -8.23 11.22 5.42
N GLY A 391 -7.88 12.47 5.70
CA GLY A 391 -6.52 12.98 5.65
C GLY A 391 -6.43 14.50 5.72
N VAL A 392 -5.22 15.02 5.91
CA VAL A 392 -4.91 16.45 5.87
C VAL A 392 -3.87 16.68 4.78
N ALA A 393 -4.14 17.67 3.92
CA ALA A 393 -3.29 18.14 2.85
C ALA A 393 -2.91 19.61 3.10
N GLY A 394 -1.68 19.87 3.51
CA GLY A 394 -1.23 21.23 3.82
C GLY A 394 -2.17 21.95 4.81
N THR A 395 -2.89 22.95 4.33
CA THR A 395 -3.87 23.71 5.13
C THR A 395 -5.31 23.18 5.03
N HIS A 396 -5.56 22.06 4.34
CA HIS A 396 -6.90 21.53 4.13
C HIS A 396 -7.09 20.14 4.76
N GLY A 397 -8.24 19.93 5.39
CA GLY A 397 -8.71 18.64 5.89
C GLY A 397 -9.80 18.06 4.98
N TYR A 398 -9.86 16.76 4.84
CA TYR A 398 -10.79 16.03 3.98
C TYR A 398 -11.59 15.04 4.82
N TYR A 399 -12.91 15.11 4.69
CA TYR A 399 -13.86 14.29 5.43
C TYR A 399 -14.88 13.67 4.49
N ALA A 400 -15.34 12.46 4.76
CA ALA A 400 -16.46 11.87 4.06
C ALA A 400 -17.76 12.12 4.86
N VAL A 401 -18.79 12.57 4.18
CA VAL A 401 -20.13 12.79 4.72
C VAL A 401 -21.12 11.90 3.97
N TYR A 402 -21.87 11.10 4.71
CA TYR A 402 -23.00 10.37 4.17
C TYR A 402 -24.29 11.18 4.40
N ASN A 403 -25.01 11.50 3.33
CA ASN A 403 -26.22 12.33 3.40
C ASN A 403 -27.54 11.53 3.48
N GLY A 404 -27.44 10.21 3.65
CA GLY A 404 -28.58 9.29 3.63
C GLY A 404 -28.80 8.58 2.29
N THR A 405 -28.17 9.06 1.21
CA THR A 405 -28.18 8.44 -0.14
C THR A 405 -26.79 8.24 -0.69
N ASP A 406 -25.90 9.24 -0.56
CA ASP A 406 -24.59 9.26 -1.18
C ASP A 406 -23.50 9.65 -0.19
N PHE A 407 -22.29 9.16 -0.43
CA PHE A 407 -21.08 9.70 0.19
C PHE A 407 -20.62 10.94 -0.58
N ARG A 408 -20.14 11.96 0.14
CA ARG A 408 -19.54 13.18 -0.41
C ARG A 408 -18.29 13.56 0.34
N VAL A 409 -17.34 14.18 -0.35
CA VAL A 409 -16.14 14.73 0.28
C VAL A 409 -16.43 16.16 0.72
N VAL A 410 -16.08 16.46 1.96
CA VAL A 410 -16.01 17.81 2.50
C VAL A 410 -14.55 18.21 2.58
N VAL A 411 -14.22 19.35 1.99
CA VAL A 411 -12.92 20.00 2.13
C VAL A 411 -13.06 21.18 3.09
N THR A 412 -12.11 21.35 3.99
CA THR A 412 -12.13 22.43 4.97
C THR A 412 -10.72 22.94 5.28
N ASP A 413 -10.58 24.26 5.43
CA ASP A 413 -9.42 24.93 6.03
C ASP A 413 -9.62 25.22 7.53
N GLY A 414 -10.68 24.67 8.12
CA GLY A 414 -11.08 24.92 9.50
C GLY A 414 -11.89 26.21 9.67
N THR A 415 -12.29 26.90 8.58
CA THR A 415 -13.19 28.05 8.60
C THR A 415 -14.52 27.72 7.91
N VAL A 416 -15.60 28.46 8.26
CA VAL A 416 -16.89 28.32 7.58
C VAL A 416 -16.76 28.67 6.09
N ALA A 417 -15.97 29.69 5.75
CA ALA A 417 -15.81 30.16 4.37
C ALA A 417 -15.00 29.17 3.50
N GLY A 418 -14.01 28.51 4.09
CA GLY A 418 -13.18 27.53 3.41
C GLY A 418 -13.72 26.10 3.51
N THR A 419 -14.93 25.91 4.05
CA THR A 419 -15.56 24.58 4.15
C THR A 419 -16.64 24.40 3.11
N HIS A 420 -16.49 23.40 2.24
CA HIS A 420 -17.46 23.13 1.18
C HIS A 420 -17.50 21.64 0.82
N VAL A 421 -18.58 21.22 0.20
CA VAL A 421 -18.76 19.88 -0.33
C VAL A 421 -18.23 19.86 -1.76
N LEU A 422 -17.40 18.88 -2.12
CA LEU A 422 -17.02 18.66 -3.50
C LEU A 422 -18.23 18.15 -4.29
N THR A 423 -18.72 18.96 -5.22
CA THR A 423 -19.94 18.65 -6.00
C THR A 423 -19.64 17.96 -7.33
N ASP A 424 -18.43 18.14 -7.85
CA ASP A 424 -18.05 17.65 -9.18
C ASP A 424 -17.62 16.19 -9.23
N ALA A 425 -17.47 15.56 -8.04
CA ALA A 425 -17.17 14.12 -7.94
C ALA A 425 -18.34 13.22 -8.40
N GLY A 426 -19.51 13.82 -8.69
CA GLY A 426 -20.75 13.07 -8.88
C GLY A 426 -21.21 12.43 -7.54
N PRO A 427 -22.31 11.71 -7.50
CA PRO A 427 -22.56 10.78 -6.42
C PRO A 427 -21.41 9.77 -6.47
N LEU A 428 -20.62 9.67 -5.39
CA LEU A 428 -19.71 8.56 -5.21
C LEU A 428 -20.61 7.36 -4.97
N ASP A 429 -20.89 6.62 -6.05
CA ASP A 429 -21.86 5.52 -6.03
C ASP A 429 -21.48 4.57 -4.91
N GLU A 430 -22.36 4.48 -3.90
CA GLU A 430 -22.38 3.55 -2.75
C GLU A 430 -21.01 3.12 -2.15
N GLY A 431 -19.89 3.68 -2.64
CA GLY A 431 -18.54 3.30 -2.31
C GLY A 431 -17.92 4.18 -1.24
N ALA A 432 -17.35 3.57 -0.23
CA ALA A 432 -16.58 4.27 0.79
C ALA A 432 -15.36 4.95 0.17
N ILE A 433 -15.12 6.22 0.51
CA ILE A 433 -13.82 6.86 0.30
C ILE A 433 -12.87 6.23 1.32
N SER A 434 -11.81 5.58 0.84
CA SER A 434 -10.94 4.82 1.73
C SER A 434 -9.84 5.65 2.37
N SER A 435 -9.29 6.63 1.65
CA SER A 435 -8.23 7.49 2.17
C SER A 435 -8.00 8.72 1.29
N VAL A 436 -7.40 9.75 1.88
CA VAL A 436 -6.84 10.91 1.19
C VAL A 436 -5.34 10.91 1.43
N GLN A 437 -4.56 11.04 0.36
CA GLN A 437 -3.12 11.21 0.40
C GLN A 437 -2.75 12.55 -0.23
N VAL A 438 -1.68 13.14 0.23
CA VAL A 438 -1.23 14.48 -0.16
C VAL A 438 0.04 14.41 -0.96
N ALA A 439 0.12 15.17 -2.05
CA ALA A 439 1.38 15.46 -2.74
C ALA A 439 1.59 16.97 -2.84
N GLY A 440 2.67 17.43 -2.27
CA GLY A 440 3.06 18.84 -2.22
C GLY A 440 2.35 19.68 -1.15
N ASP A 441 2.87 20.88 -0.92
CA ASP A 441 2.29 21.83 0.01
C ASP A 441 1.00 22.43 -0.58
N ASP A 442 -0.15 21.96 -0.17
CA ASP A 442 -1.50 22.39 -0.61
C ASP A 442 -1.82 22.20 -2.12
N ALA A 443 -0.99 21.46 -2.87
CA ALA A 443 -1.16 21.42 -4.31
C ALA A 443 -2.18 20.39 -4.80
N LEU A 444 -2.19 19.19 -4.20
CA LEU A 444 -3.03 18.09 -4.67
C LEU A 444 -3.43 17.15 -3.51
N ALA A 445 -4.71 16.80 -3.46
CA ALA A 445 -5.20 15.68 -2.66
C ALA A 445 -5.63 14.53 -3.57
N PHE A 446 -5.19 13.33 -3.26
CA PHE A 446 -5.57 12.13 -4.00
C PHE A 446 -6.68 11.42 -3.24
N LEU A 447 -7.80 11.18 -3.92
CA LEU A 447 -9.00 10.59 -3.36
C LEU A 447 -9.18 9.20 -3.97
N TYR A 448 -9.25 8.19 -3.11
CA TYR A 448 -9.56 6.83 -3.52
C TYR A 448 -11.03 6.53 -3.25
N THR A 449 -11.77 6.15 -4.27
CA THR A 449 -13.17 5.74 -4.15
C THR A 449 -13.37 4.30 -4.59
N TYR A 450 -14.34 3.62 -4.01
CA TYR A 450 -14.73 2.28 -4.41
C TYR A 450 -16.06 2.35 -5.17
N HIS A 451 -16.13 1.69 -6.30
CA HIS A 451 -17.39 1.42 -6.98
C HIS A 451 -17.68 -0.10 -6.90
N PHE A 452 -18.86 -0.45 -6.39
CA PHE A 452 -19.32 -1.82 -6.31
C PHE A 452 -20.35 -2.06 -7.41
N ASP A 453 -19.96 -2.68 -8.50
CA ASP A 453 -20.87 -3.08 -9.56
C ASP A 453 -20.92 -4.60 -9.76
N ALA A 454 -21.75 -5.05 -10.69
CA ALA A 454 -21.92 -6.47 -11.00
C ALA A 454 -20.67 -7.12 -11.64
N SER A 455 -19.69 -6.34 -12.07
CA SER A 455 -18.44 -6.79 -12.70
C SER A 455 -17.29 -6.92 -11.69
N GLY A 456 -17.45 -6.39 -10.48
CA GLY A 456 -16.45 -6.43 -9.40
C GLY A 456 -16.25 -5.07 -8.73
N ASN A 457 -15.27 -4.99 -7.87
CA ASN A 457 -14.90 -3.76 -7.17
C ASN A 457 -13.94 -2.94 -8.06
N THR A 458 -14.41 -1.87 -8.66
CA THR A 458 -13.55 -0.91 -9.36
C THR A 458 -13.16 0.20 -8.39
N LYS A 459 -11.88 0.54 -8.36
CA LYS A 459 -11.36 1.66 -7.57
C LYS A 459 -11.03 2.80 -8.50
N HIS A 460 -11.34 4.01 -8.08
CA HIS A 460 -11.08 5.22 -8.86
C HIS A 460 -10.10 6.10 -8.10
N LEU A 461 -9.09 6.60 -8.81
CA LEU A 461 -8.16 7.59 -8.32
C LEU A 461 -8.55 8.95 -8.87
N PHE A 462 -8.78 9.90 -7.98
CA PHE A 462 -9.02 11.31 -8.32
C PHE A 462 -7.92 12.19 -7.74
N ALA A 463 -7.58 13.26 -8.44
CA ALA A 463 -6.80 14.37 -7.90
C ALA A 463 -7.69 15.59 -7.71
N TYR A 464 -7.59 16.21 -6.55
CA TYR A 464 -8.24 17.47 -6.23
C TYR A 464 -7.22 18.56 -6.01
N SER A 465 -7.39 19.68 -6.70
CA SER A 465 -6.59 20.89 -6.49
C SER A 465 -7.37 21.90 -5.66
N PRO A 466 -6.98 22.18 -4.41
CA PRO A 466 -7.63 23.20 -3.59
C PRO A 466 -7.55 24.59 -4.19
N GLN A 467 -6.48 24.92 -4.89
CA GLN A 467 -6.24 26.24 -5.49
C GLN A 467 -7.22 26.57 -6.62
N SER A 468 -7.53 25.60 -7.48
CA SER A 468 -8.48 25.75 -8.59
C SER A 468 -9.88 25.25 -8.27
N ASN A 469 -10.06 24.58 -7.13
CA ASN A 469 -11.27 23.85 -6.75
C ASN A 469 -11.74 22.89 -7.84
N THR A 470 -10.80 22.15 -8.44
CA THR A 470 -11.08 21.20 -9.53
C THR A 470 -10.77 19.78 -9.09
N LEU A 471 -11.66 18.86 -9.41
CA LEU A 471 -11.50 17.43 -9.27
C LEU A 471 -11.23 16.81 -10.63
N SER A 472 -10.15 16.04 -10.76
CA SER A 472 -9.77 15.35 -11.98
C SER A 472 -9.75 13.85 -11.76
N HIS A 473 -10.46 13.09 -12.58
CA HIS A 473 -10.36 11.64 -12.62
C HIS A 473 -9.05 11.23 -13.29
N LEU A 474 -8.24 10.41 -12.64
CA LEU A 474 -6.92 10.03 -13.11
C LEU A 474 -6.88 8.61 -13.67
N LEU A 475 -7.52 7.65 -12.99
CA LEU A 475 -7.33 6.25 -13.28
C LEU A 475 -8.48 5.40 -12.74
N ASP A 476 -8.95 4.44 -13.57
CA ASP A 476 -9.78 3.31 -13.17
C ASP A 476 -8.86 2.09 -13.03
N ALA A 477 -8.40 1.81 -11.83
CA ALA A 477 -7.47 0.72 -11.58
C ALA A 477 -7.82 0.02 -10.28
N ALA A 478 -7.46 -1.25 -10.17
CA ALA A 478 -7.40 -1.90 -8.88
C ALA A 478 -6.20 -1.32 -8.11
N ILE A 479 -6.43 -0.22 -7.41
CA ILE A 479 -5.46 0.33 -6.48
C ILE A 479 -5.58 -0.46 -5.19
N ASN A 480 -4.45 -0.84 -4.60
CA ASN A 480 -4.46 -1.59 -3.35
C ASN A 480 -5.17 -0.79 -2.25
N ASP A 481 -6.03 -1.43 -1.46
CA ASP A 481 -7.09 -0.87 -0.60
C ASP A 481 -6.62 -0.13 0.66
N GLY A 482 -5.46 0.53 0.61
CA GLY A 482 -4.88 1.21 1.77
C GLY A 482 -4.11 0.28 2.71
N SER A 483 -3.98 -1.00 2.36
CA SER A 483 -3.11 -1.94 3.07
C SER A 483 -1.63 -1.76 2.71
N VAL A 484 -1.33 -1.05 1.63
CA VAL A 484 0.05 -0.75 1.20
C VAL A 484 0.31 0.75 1.33
N PRO A 485 1.43 1.15 1.92
CA PRO A 485 1.79 2.55 2.07
C PRO A 485 1.82 3.28 0.72
N VAL A 486 1.30 4.49 0.74
CA VAL A 486 1.43 5.46 -0.34
C VAL A 486 2.43 6.51 0.10
N ILE A 487 3.36 6.89 -0.76
CA ILE A 487 4.45 7.81 -0.43
C ILE A 487 4.31 9.08 -1.25
N GLU A 488 4.32 10.23 -0.56
CA GLU A 488 4.55 11.52 -1.19
C GLU A 488 6.07 11.78 -1.30
N TYR A 489 6.51 12.18 -2.49
CA TYR A 489 7.90 12.56 -2.71
C TYR A 489 8.01 13.51 -3.91
N ALA A 490 8.70 14.64 -3.70
CA ALA A 490 8.94 15.67 -4.72
C ALA A 490 7.64 16.16 -5.43
N GLY A 491 6.56 16.32 -4.67
CA GLY A 491 5.27 16.79 -5.20
C GLY A 491 4.50 15.74 -6.02
N LYS A 492 4.90 14.49 -5.97
CA LYS A 492 4.24 13.36 -6.63
C LYS A 492 3.85 12.29 -5.63
N LEU A 493 2.85 11.52 -6.01
CA LEU A 493 2.39 10.37 -5.25
C LEU A 493 2.92 9.08 -5.87
N TYR A 494 3.46 8.19 -5.04
CA TYR A 494 3.93 6.85 -5.40
C TYR A 494 3.09 5.81 -4.70
N PHE A 495 2.51 4.90 -5.45
CA PHE A 495 1.54 3.92 -4.95
C PHE A 495 1.64 2.60 -5.70
N THR A 496 0.96 1.59 -5.19
CA THR A 496 0.83 0.28 -5.84
C THR A 496 -0.50 0.24 -6.56
N GLY A 497 -0.47 -0.10 -7.84
CA GLY A 497 -1.67 -0.17 -8.66
C GLY A 497 -1.54 -1.22 -9.77
N SER A 498 -2.68 -1.58 -10.34
CA SER A 498 -2.79 -2.45 -11.52
C SER A 498 -3.82 -1.89 -12.48
N ASP A 499 -3.64 -2.14 -13.77
CA ASP A 499 -4.61 -1.82 -14.82
C ASP A 499 -5.05 -3.12 -15.53
N PRO A 500 -5.97 -3.07 -16.51
CA PRO A 500 -6.42 -4.27 -17.23
C PRO A 500 -5.32 -5.03 -18.00
N VAL A 501 -4.16 -4.40 -18.21
CA VAL A 501 -3.03 -4.96 -18.98
C VAL A 501 -1.89 -5.39 -18.08
N HIS A 502 -1.70 -4.67 -16.95
CA HIS A 502 -0.57 -4.86 -16.06
C HIS A 502 -1.08 -5.29 -14.68
N SER A 503 -0.47 -6.33 -14.14
CA SER A 503 -0.62 -6.71 -12.73
C SER A 503 -0.10 -5.62 -11.80
N GLU A 504 -0.13 -5.86 -10.49
CA GLU A 504 0.36 -4.88 -9.50
C GLU A 504 1.81 -4.46 -9.77
N ASN A 505 2.00 -3.16 -9.92
CA ASN A 505 3.27 -2.49 -10.20
C ASN A 505 3.40 -1.21 -9.37
N PRO A 506 4.62 -0.66 -9.23
CA PRO A 506 4.80 0.67 -8.68
C PRO A 506 4.33 1.74 -9.70
N TRP A 507 3.46 2.62 -9.24
CA TRP A 507 2.89 3.73 -10.00
C TRP A 507 3.35 5.07 -9.46
N VAL A 508 3.31 6.08 -10.33
CA VAL A 508 3.54 7.48 -9.98
C VAL A 508 2.43 8.36 -10.53
N SER A 509 2.08 9.41 -9.80
CA SER A 509 1.14 10.45 -10.26
C SER A 509 1.60 11.83 -9.82
N ASP A 510 1.52 12.80 -10.72
CA ASP A 510 1.69 14.23 -10.44
C ASP A 510 0.35 14.97 -10.35
N GLY A 511 -0.76 14.24 -10.28
CA GLY A 511 -2.12 14.78 -10.26
C GLY A 511 -2.71 15.03 -11.63
N THR A 512 -2.00 14.74 -12.72
CA THR A 512 -2.52 14.81 -14.07
C THR A 512 -2.70 13.41 -14.66
N LEU A 513 -3.63 13.27 -15.61
CA LEU A 513 -3.82 12.00 -16.32
C LEU A 513 -2.54 11.58 -17.06
N ALA A 514 -1.83 12.51 -17.70
CA ALA A 514 -0.58 12.23 -18.42
C ALA A 514 0.59 11.88 -17.48
N GLY A 515 0.62 12.43 -16.28
CA GLY A 515 1.62 12.16 -15.25
C GLY A 515 1.29 10.97 -14.36
N THR A 516 0.15 10.29 -14.60
CA THR A 516 -0.25 9.09 -13.86
C THR A 516 0.04 7.86 -14.70
N HIS A 517 1.09 7.11 -14.33
CA HIS A 517 1.56 5.96 -15.11
C HIS A 517 2.39 4.99 -14.26
N ILE A 518 2.64 3.81 -14.79
CA ILE A 518 3.55 2.83 -14.18
C ILE A 518 4.96 3.43 -14.13
N LEU A 519 5.57 3.47 -12.94
CA LEU A 519 6.95 3.93 -12.76
C LEU A 519 7.95 2.99 -13.42
N VAL A 520 7.79 1.70 -13.17
CA VAL A 520 8.56 0.61 -13.79
C VAL A 520 7.72 -0.66 -13.81
N ASN A 521 7.73 -1.37 -14.92
CA ASN A 521 6.98 -2.62 -15.05
C ASN A 521 7.82 -3.80 -14.52
N LEU A 522 7.61 -4.18 -13.27
CA LEU A 522 8.27 -5.30 -12.61
C LEU A 522 7.51 -6.62 -12.78
N SER A 523 6.27 -6.57 -13.22
CA SER A 523 5.45 -7.77 -13.48
C SER A 523 5.64 -8.31 -14.91
N ASN A 524 6.43 -7.61 -15.73
CA ASN A 524 6.71 -8.04 -17.09
C ASN A 524 7.79 -9.14 -17.12
N VAL A 525 7.48 -10.26 -17.76
CA VAL A 525 8.42 -11.35 -18.02
C VAL A 525 8.91 -11.22 -19.45
N ALA A 526 10.22 -11.14 -19.64
CA ALA A 526 10.78 -11.08 -20.98
C ALA A 526 10.41 -12.32 -21.81
N PRO A 527 10.19 -12.17 -23.13
CA PRO A 527 9.93 -13.29 -24.02
C PRO A 527 11.08 -14.31 -24.01
N SER A 528 10.76 -15.57 -24.19
CA SER A 528 11.75 -16.64 -24.39
C SER A 528 11.82 -16.94 -25.88
N ALA A 529 12.91 -16.50 -26.52
CA ALA A 529 13.18 -16.82 -27.91
C ALA A 529 13.83 -18.20 -28.04
N GLY A 530 13.27 -19.03 -28.92
CA GLY A 530 13.71 -20.38 -29.20
C GLY A 530 14.67 -20.44 -30.41
N ASP A 531 15.63 -21.36 -30.39
CA ASP A 531 16.52 -21.58 -31.54
C ASP A 531 15.75 -22.12 -32.76
N ASP A 532 16.08 -21.61 -33.94
CA ASP A 532 15.45 -21.93 -35.21
C ASP A 532 16.37 -22.69 -36.19
N SER A 533 15.75 -23.33 -37.16
CA SER A 533 16.47 -23.93 -38.28
C SER A 533 15.72 -23.76 -39.59
N ALA A 534 16.47 -23.52 -40.66
CA ALA A 534 15.92 -23.38 -42.02
C ALA A 534 16.83 -24.02 -43.06
N SER A 535 16.31 -24.18 -44.27
CA SER A 535 17.14 -24.59 -45.41
C SER A 535 16.71 -23.85 -46.67
N CYS A 536 17.70 -23.54 -47.52
CA CYS A 536 17.46 -22.93 -48.86
C CYS A 536 18.45 -23.47 -49.88
N PRO A 537 18.16 -23.35 -51.18
CA PRO A 537 19.15 -23.63 -52.25
C PRO A 537 20.20 -22.49 -52.31
N SER A 538 21.40 -22.81 -52.84
CA SER A 538 22.55 -21.88 -52.90
C SER A 538 22.30 -20.59 -53.75
N ASN A 539 21.27 -20.55 -54.55
CA ASN A 539 20.88 -19.41 -55.36
C ASN A 539 19.49 -18.89 -55.03
N GLY A 540 18.96 -19.21 -53.84
CA GLY A 540 17.64 -18.82 -53.36
C GLY A 540 17.72 -18.11 -52.00
N SER A 541 16.59 -17.59 -51.58
CA SER A 541 16.42 -17.08 -50.23
C SER A 541 15.36 -17.88 -49.48
N VAL A 542 15.31 -17.74 -48.16
CA VAL A 542 14.26 -18.32 -47.31
C VAL A 542 13.80 -17.31 -46.28
N ASP A 543 12.48 -17.21 -46.16
CA ASP A 543 11.84 -16.43 -45.06
C ASP A 543 11.62 -17.35 -43.89
N ILE A 544 12.19 -17.00 -42.73
CA ILE A 544 12.20 -17.79 -41.50
C ILE A 544 11.22 -17.16 -40.54
N HIS A 545 10.26 -17.95 -40.07
CA HIS A 545 9.27 -17.54 -39.09
C HIS A 545 9.86 -17.75 -37.68
N VAL A 546 10.84 -16.93 -37.29
CA VAL A 546 11.60 -17.07 -36.06
C VAL A 546 10.75 -16.99 -34.80
N LEU A 547 9.59 -16.35 -34.84
CA LEU A 547 8.69 -16.24 -33.69
C LEU A 547 7.75 -17.46 -33.50
N ALA A 548 7.86 -18.49 -34.38
CA ALA A 548 6.91 -19.62 -34.35
C ALA A 548 7.06 -20.55 -33.13
N ASN A 549 8.24 -20.60 -32.55
CA ASN A 549 8.61 -21.39 -31.36
C ASN A 549 8.93 -20.50 -30.14
N ASP A 550 8.82 -19.20 -30.29
CA ASP A 550 8.97 -18.23 -29.20
C ASP A 550 7.75 -18.24 -28.30
N SER A 551 7.95 -17.94 -27.05
CA SER A 551 6.89 -17.89 -26.06
C SER A 551 7.03 -16.69 -25.13
N GLU A 552 5.89 -16.22 -24.68
CA GLU A 552 5.81 -15.18 -23.68
C GLU A 552 4.78 -15.55 -22.61
N GLN A 553 5.12 -15.30 -21.35
CA GLN A 553 4.27 -15.62 -20.22
C GLN A 553 3.62 -14.33 -19.69
N GLY A 554 2.34 -14.16 -20.01
CA GLY A 554 1.55 -13.03 -19.47
C GLY A 554 1.46 -11.81 -20.36
N GLY A 555 1.98 -11.85 -21.61
CA GLY A 555 1.96 -10.73 -22.53
C GLY A 555 1.79 -11.12 -23.99
N THR A 556 2.32 -10.32 -24.89
CA THR A 556 2.31 -10.54 -26.33
C THR A 556 3.65 -10.09 -26.93
N ILE A 557 4.26 -10.95 -27.74
CA ILE A 557 5.48 -10.61 -28.47
C ILE A 557 5.19 -9.48 -29.49
N ASP A 558 6.03 -8.44 -29.45
CA ASP A 558 6.00 -7.38 -30.48
C ASP A 558 6.71 -7.89 -31.74
N THR A 559 5.94 -8.36 -32.71
CA THR A 559 6.45 -8.90 -33.97
C THR A 559 7.23 -7.89 -34.81
N THR A 560 7.16 -6.58 -34.48
CA THR A 560 7.91 -5.51 -35.18
C THR A 560 9.26 -5.22 -34.54
N SER A 561 9.56 -5.79 -33.38
CA SER A 561 10.75 -5.54 -32.57
C SER A 561 11.91 -6.52 -32.85
N ILE A 562 11.75 -7.43 -33.81
CA ILE A 562 12.81 -8.40 -34.15
C ILE A 562 14.09 -7.65 -34.55
N GLU A 563 15.23 -8.03 -33.97
CA GLU A 563 16.53 -7.46 -34.27
C GLU A 563 17.54 -8.59 -34.53
N VAL A 564 18.28 -8.51 -35.64
CA VAL A 564 19.41 -9.41 -35.91
C VAL A 564 20.63 -8.93 -35.12
N VAL A 565 21.07 -9.72 -34.15
CA VAL A 565 22.19 -9.37 -33.23
C VAL A 565 23.55 -9.68 -33.85
N THR A 566 23.69 -10.87 -34.44
CA THR A 566 24.90 -11.24 -35.19
C THR A 566 24.53 -11.61 -36.62
N ASN A 567 25.24 -11.04 -37.57
CA ASN A 567 25.01 -11.35 -39.00
C ASN A 567 25.61 -12.73 -39.40
N PRO A 568 24.99 -13.41 -40.38
CA PRO A 568 25.55 -14.66 -40.90
C PRO A 568 26.91 -14.43 -41.60
N ALA A 569 27.80 -15.40 -41.51
CA ALA A 569 29.17 -15.31 -42.09
C ALA A 569 29.17 -15.45 -43.62
N HIS A 570 28.22 -16.18 -44.16
CA HIS A 570 28.18 -16.56 -45.57
C HIS A 570 26.88 -16.14 -46.30
N GLY A 571 26.25 -15.07 -45.81
CA GLY A 571 24.97 -14.56 -46.37
C GLY A 571 24.57 -13.21 -45.82
N SER A 572 23.31 -12.87 -45.98
CA SER A 572 22.67 -11.73 -45.35
C SER A 572 21.37 -12.15 -44.70
N ALA A 573 21.08 -11.59 -43.53
CA ALA A 573 19.80 -11.74 -42.84
C ALA A 573 19.15 -10.35 -42.71
N ALA A 574 17.90 -10.23 -43.05
CA ALA A 574 17.12 -8.97 -42.98
C ALA A 574 15.73 -9.21 -42.43
N VAL A 575 15.31 -8.39 -41.45
CA VAL A 575 13.94 -8.43 -40.95
C VAL A 575 12.97 -7.89 -41.97
N THR A 576 11.89 -8.61 -42.18
CA THR A 576 10.85 -8.25 -43.15
C THR A 576 9.69 -7.51 -42.46
N ALA A 577 8.90 -6.78 -43.20
CA ALA A 577 7.70 -6.10 -42.70
C ALA A 577 6.62 -7.08 -42.17
N SER A 578 6.72 -8.36 -42.54
CA SER A 578 5.80 -9.42 -42.06
C SER A 578 6.21 -10.05 -40.74
N GLY A 579 7.31 -9.62 -40.10
CA GLY A 579 7.77 -10.21 -38.85
C GLY A 579 8.48 -11.56 -39.06
N THR A 580 9.19 -11.72 -40.19
CA THR A 580 10.08 -12.87 -40.46
C THR A 580 11.50 -12.36 -40.70
N ILE A 581 12.47 -13.25 -40.73
CA ILE A 581 13.84 -12.93 -41.15
C ILE A 581 14.11 -13.61 -42.50
N SER A 582 14.36 -12.79 -43.53
CA SER A 582 14.74 -13.30 -44.83
C SER A 582 16.24 -13.50 -44.90
N TYR A 583 16.69 -14.76 -45.08
CA TYR A 583 18.07 -15.11 -45.27
C TYR A 583 18.38 -15.33 -46.78
N THR A 584 19.47 -14.73 -47.24
CA THR A 584 20.01 -14.91 -48.59
C THR A 584 21.44 -15.30 -48.54
N PRO A 585 21.85 -16.52 -49.04
CA PRO A 585 23.22 -16.95 -49.01
C PRO A 585 24.12 -16.17 -49.99
N ALA A 586 25.39 -16.06 -49.70
CA ALA A 586 26.38 -15.54 -50.65
C ALA A 586 26.42 -16.41 -51.91
N THR A 587 26.67 -15.79 -53.07
CA THR A 587 26.67 -16.47 -54.34
C THR A 587 27.58 -17.69 -54.35
N GLY A 588 27.02 -18.86 -54.65
CA GLY A 588 27.76 -20.14 -54.71
C GLY A 588 28.07 -20.79 -53.37
N PHE A 589 27.68 -20.21 -52.25
CA PHE A 589 27.85 -20.83 -50.93
C PHE A 589 26.94 -22.05 -50.79
N THR A 590 27.52 -23.11 -50.18
CA THR A 590 26.80 -24.31 -49.73
C THR A 590 27.37 -24.77 -48.38
N GLY A 591 26.55 -25.27 -47.51
CA GLY A 591 26.95 -25.67 -46.14
C GLY A 591 26.10 -25.04 -45.09
N SER A 592 26.59 -25.01 -43.87
CA SER A 592 25.87 -24.41 -42.75
C SER A 592 26.32 -22.98 -42.52
N ASP A 593 25.36 -22.09 -42.26
CA ASP A 593 25.56 -20.72 -41.80
C ASP A 593 24.68 -20.46 -40.58
N SER A 594 24.96 -19.42 -39.80
CA SER A 594 24.15 -19.09 -38.63
C SER A 594 24.18 -17.59 -38.33
N PHE A 595 23.12 -17.12 -37.71
CA PHE A 595 23.00 -15.78 -37.17
C PHE A 595 22.18 -15.83 -35.88
N THR A 596 22.10 -14.73 -35.15
CA THR A 596 21.31 -14.66 -33.92
C THR A 596 20.33 -13.49 -33.95
N TYR A 597 19.23 -13.61 -33.20
CA TYR A 597 18.24 -12.56 -33.07
C TYR A 597 17.75 -12.39 -31.65
N THR A 598 17.09 -11.28 -31.39
CA THR A 598 16.29 -11.00 -30.22
C THR A 598 14.95 -10.42 -30.63
N VAL A 599 13.97 -10.47 -29.74
CA VAL A 599 12.65 -9.87 -29.89
C VAL A 599 12.22 -9.24 -28.56
N LYS A 600 11.38 -8.23 -28.62
CA LYS A 600 10.75 -7.62 -27.42
C LYS A 600 9.30 -8.02 -27.34
N ASP A 601 8.76 -7.91 -26.13
CA ASP A 601 7.32 -7.86 -25.94
C ASP A 601 6.77 -6.46 -26.23
N VAL A 602 5.43 -6.34 -26.24
CA VAL A 602 4.74 -5.05 -26.43
C VAL A 602 5.01 -4.06 -25.28
N GLN A 603 5.56 -4.51 -24.16
CA GLN A 603 5.93 -3.72 -22.98
C GLN A 603 7.42 -3.34 -22.97
N GLY A 604 8.21 -3.84 -23.93
CA GLY A 604 9.59 -3.46 -24.19
C GLY A 604 10.65 -4.36 -23.55
N ALA A 605 10.29 -5.44 -22.84
CA ALA A 605 11.28 -6.37 -22.30
C ALA A 605 11.92 -7.21 -23.41
N LEU A 606 13.26 -7.35 -23.35
CA LEU A 606 14.06 -7.99 -24.38
C LEU A 606 14.25 -9.49 -24.06
N SER A 607 14.05 -10.35 -25.07
CA SER A 607 14.27 -11.80 -24.98
C SER A 607 15.74 -12.17 -24.74
N ASN A 608 15.97 -13.44 -24.42
CA ASN A 608 17.30 -14.04 -24.64
C ASN A 608 17.69 -13.97 -26.10
N VAL A 609 19.00 -14.08 -26.37
CA VAL A 609 19.53 -14.25 -27.76
C VAL A 609 19.27 -15.68 -28.19
N ALA A 610 18.58 -15.85 -29.35
CA ALA A 610 18.32 -17.14 -29.99
C ALA A 610 19.13 -17.27 -31.28
N SER A 611 19.49 -18.50 -31.63
CA SER A 611 20.31 -18.84 -32.78
C SER A 611 19.44 -19.33 -33.95
N VAL A 612 19.73 -18.89 -35.15
CA VAL A 612 19.12 -19.41 -36.39
C VAL A 612 20.18 -20.15 -37.19
N ASN A 613 19.99 -21.46 -37.40
CA ASN A 613 20.87 -22.30 -38.17
C ASN A 613 20.30 -22.53 -39.58
N VAL A 614 21.03 -22.15 -40.62
CA VAL A 614 20.60 -22.30 -42.01
C VAL A 614 21.47 -23.29 -42.75
N THR A 615 20.85 -24.31 -43.40
CA THR A 615 21.52 -25.24 -44.27
C THR A 615 21.33 -24.83 -45.72
N VAL A 616 22.42 -24.45 -46.39
CA VAL A 616 22.38 -24.06 -47.81
C VAL A 616 22.71 -25.26 -48.69
N ASN A 617 21.75 -25.78 -49.38
CA ASN A 617 21.87 -26.95 -50.25
C ASN A 617 22.37 -26.55 -51.65
N ALA A 618 23.13 -27.41 -52.30
CA ALA A 618 23.55 -27.21 -53.69
C ALA A 618 22.30 -27.07 -54.58
N ALA A 619 22.34 -26.12 -55.50
CA ALA A 619 21.26 -25.96 -56.47
C ALA A 619 21.16 -27.24 -57.31
N THR A 620 20.02 -27.90 -57.29
CA THR A 620 19.76 -29.01 -58.21
C THR A 620 19.69 -28.44 -59.60
N SER A 621 20.73 -28.64 -60.44
CA SER A 621 20.69 -28.39 -61.86
C SER A 621 19.67 -29.32 -62.48
N SER A 622 18.48 -28.82 -62.80
CA SER A 622 17.58 -29.49 -63.71
C SER A 622 18.20 -29.46 -65.11
N SER A 623 18.99 -30.49 -65.40
CA SER A 623 19.42 -30.73 -66.78
C SER A 623 18.12 -31.02 -67.57
N GLY A 624 17.72 -30.04 -68.40
CA GLY A 624 16.60 -30.21 -69.36
C GLY A 624 16.92 -31.31 -70.37
N GLY A 625 16.49 -32.51 -70.05
CA GLY A 625 16.35 -33.58 -71.00
C GLY A 625 15.02 -33.47 -71.68
N ALA A 626 14.98 -32.99 -72.90
CA ALA A 626 13.80 -33.10 -73.77
C ALA A 626 13.55 -34.60 -74.07
N GLY A 627 12.55 -35.17 -73.49
CA GLY A 627 12.10 -36.52 -73.73
C GLY A 627 10.61 -36.63 -73.46
N GLY A 628 9.81 -36.67 -74.51
CA GLY A 628 8.34 -36.82 -74.44
C GLY A 628 7.95 -38.18 -73.87
N GLY A 629 6.86 -38.21 -73.13
CA GLY A 629 6.24 -39.45 -72.65
C GLY A 629 5.14 -39.13 -71.65
N GLY A 630 3.90 -39.31 -72.05
CA GLY A 630 2.69 -39.18 -71.22
C GLY A 630 2.81 -40.08 -69.98
N GLY A 631 2.61 -39.52 -68.87
CA GLY A 631 2.58 -40.19 -67.61
C GLY A 631 1.29 -39.98 -66.88
N ALA A 632 0.59 -41.06 -66.67
CA ALA A 632 -0.62 -41.13 -65.87
C ALA A 632 -0.38 -40.68 -64.44
N LEU A 633 -1.19 -39.74 -63.99
CA LEU A 633 -1.33 -39.33 -62.61
C LEU A 633 -1.73 -40.54 -61.74
N LYS A 634 -0.86 -40.95 -60.82
CA LYS A 634 -1.16 -42.04 -59.90
C LYS A 634 -2.30 -41.59 -58.96
N LEU A 635 -3.37 -42.38 -59.00
CA LEU A 635 -4.60 -42.24 -58.19
C LEU A 635 -4.33 -42.20 -56.65
N LEU A 636 -3.09 -42.40 -56.22
CA LEU A 636 -2.74 -42.41 -54.80
C LEU A 636 -2.59 -41.01 -54.20
N ASP A 637 -2.21 -40.02 -54.96
CA ASP A 637 -1.99 -38.66 -54.40
C ASP A 637 -3.26 -37.88 -54.16
N LEU A 638 -4.37 -38.28 -54.84
CA LEU A 638 -5.68 -37.66 -54.57
C LEU A 638 -6.36 -38.16 -53.28
N LEU A 639 -6.01 -39.38 -52.81
CA LEU A 639 -6.61 -39.96 -51.58
C LEU A 639 -6.01 -39.37 -50.28
N VAL A 640 -4.77 -38.89 -50.31
CA VAL A 640 -4.15 -38.24 -49.15
C VAL A 640 -4.70 -36.84 -48.90
N LEU A 641 -5.04 -36.10 -49.96
CA LEU A 641 -5.65 -34.76 -49.82
C LEU A 641 -7.10 -34.84 -49.36
N ALA A 642 -7.84 -35.92 -49.69
CA ALA A 642 -9.22 -36.09 -49.27
C ALA A 642 -9.33 -36.53 -47.78
N ALA A 643 -8.31 -37.19 -47.25
CA ALA A 643 -8.29 -37.61 -45.83
C ALA A 643 -7.96 -36.44 -44.87
N LEU A 644 -7.24 -35.42 -45.33
CA LEU A 644 -6.89 -34.25 -44.52
C LEU A 644 -8.02 -33.21 -44.42
N VAL A 645 -8.98 -33.21 -45.36
CA VAL A 645 -10.13 -32.28 -45.34
C VAL A 645 -11.28 -32.82 -44.49
N LEU A 646 -11.35 -34.11 -44.22
CA LEU A 646 -12.40 -34.75 -43.41
C LEU A 646 -12.09 -34.77 -41.88
N ALA A 647 -10.87 -34.46 -41.46
CA ALA A 647 -10.46 -34.50 -40.06
C ALA A 647 -10.70 -33.17 -39.30
N ARG A 648 -11.20 -32.12 -39.96
CA ARG A 648 -11.48 -30.80 -39.32
C ARG A 648 -12.99 -30.50 -39.36
N ARG A 649 -13.79 -31.23 -38.60
CA ARG A 649 -15.11 -30.76 -38.17
C ARG A 649 -15.17 -30.69 -36.66
N PRO A 650 -15.44 -29.49 -36.08
CA PRO A 650 -15.65 -29.39 -34.63
C PRO A 650 -17.00 -30.06 -34.31
N ARG A 651 -16.95 -30.95 -33.30
CA ARG A 651 -18.17 -31.54 -32.71
C ARG A 651 -18.85 -30.49 -31.85
N LEU A 652 -19.95 -29.93 -32.36
CA LEU A 652 -20.93 -29.19 -31.57
C LEU A 652 -21.70 -30.20 -30.70
N TRP A 653 -21.50 -30.18 -29.42
CA TRP A 653 -22.35 -30.86 -28.44
C TRP A 653 -23.51 -29.94 -28.10
N ALA A 654 -24.68 -30.24 -28.63
CA ALA A 654 -25.95 -29.69 -28.18
C ALA A 654 -26.44 -30.55 -26.98
N THR A 655 -26.41 -30.00 -25.79
CA THR A 655 -27.11 -30.55 -24.63
C THR A 655 -28.45 -29.85 -24.49
N THR A 656 -29.49 -30.46 -25.00
CA THR A 656 -30.87 -30.14 -24.63
C THR A 656 -31.18 -30.81 -23.30
N ARG A 657 -31.41 -30.01 -22.25
CA ARG A 657 -32.05 -30.50 -21.00
C ARG A 657 -33.56 -30.36 -21.14
N PRO A 658 -34.35 -31.37 -20.76
CA PRO A 658 -35.79 -31.25 -20.72
C PRO A 658 -36.25 -30.51 -19.45
N VAL A 659 -37.15 -29.57 -19.67
CA VAL A 659 -37.87 -28.82 -18.63
C VAL A 659 -38.85 -29.77 -17.96
N ARG A 660 -38.69 -30.06 -16.66
CA ARG A 660 -39.74 -30.69 -15.83
C ARG A 660 -40.62 -29.57 -15.25
N ARG A 661 -41.89 -29.57 -15.68
CA ARG A 661 -42.98 -28.89 -14.99
C ARG A 661 -43.30 -29.61 -13.67
N ARG A 662 -43.45 -28.86 -12.58
CA ARG A 662 -44.13 -29.33 -11.36
C ARG A 662 -45.63 -29.02 -11.49
N PRO A 663 -46.52 -29.86 -11.05
CA PRO A 663 -47.89 -29.51 -10.74
C PRO A 663 -47.96 -29.07 -9.25
N GLU A 664 -48.80 -28.07 -9.01
CA GLU A 664 -49.43 -27.55 -7.77
C GLU A 664 -48.52 -27.33 -6.56
#